data_69beb0affe3145552b5724d9c1b614db
#
_entry.id   69beb0affe3145552b5724d9c1b614db
#
_cell.length_a   1.000
_cell.length_b   1.000
_cell.length_c   1.000
_cell.angle_alpha   90.00
_cell.angle_beta   90.00
_cell.angle_gamma   90.00
#
_symmetry.space_group_name_H-M   'P 1'
#
loop_
_entity.id
_entity.type
_entity.pdbx_description
1 polymer ?
#
loop_
_entity_poly.entity_id
_entity_poly.type
_entity_poly.pdbx_seq_one_letter_code
_entity_poly.pdbx_strand_id
1 'polypeptide(L)'
;LHNGRRRQRQMCIRDCPSIARSDSFDIVHYDLMLDVTDYYGQSLVALATIDFTVLLGGGATIWWDLQGLVVDSVQWNGAATSFQQWGPKLHIDAPAPMEPNESITLQIWYGGQPNDDPYWGGVYYASDLIYNLGIGLTSIPPNFGKVWYPCFDNFVERATYTYRITSAGGRRAHNQGHLVEEIALGGDTIRTTWALDHPIPTHLSAMAVGPYVDHDYVHEGEYGTIPVRLTGKAGDINAMQNKFADLGYAIDALEYWWGPYAWERVGYVLTTDGALEIPTNIAYPRFMMEQSNFANGDLFAHELGHHWWGDLVAPTIHNHMWLKEGPAEYSSHLFVEWKDGHEAFVDLVKDNQQFVLEECHVQDEGFHPLSPMPDEHIYGRHTYYKGASIMHNLRAYLGDDVFRQAGQDVIAARFDSHMDVADFEMLLEEATGEDLTPFFEAQALQPGFSTWVVDSMSTGPENGCFATTLHLHQKLRACTGFHENEPLDVTLWNAQWDTTLVHARVGGEFDQITFQHEEPFILLGLNADGKLNQGRLDHTFAVTEPTGLSNLPWVDMRVGCDEIPEEDSILVRVEHHWAAPDQGPSAQYVESLSDTHFWVVDGTWEEGSDSAPLLDARLNYIGNDDTDLDAGLYGDTEEGAFLAWRPRALSLIHI
;
A
#
# COMPACT_ATOMS: atom_id res chain seq x y z
N LEU A 1 10.38 -9.48 -28.86
CA LEU A 1 9.71 -8.34 -28.21
C LEU A 1 10.12 -8.20 -26.74
N HIS A 2 10.19 -9.28 -25.95
CA HIS A 2 10.63 -9.28 -24.54
C HIS A 2 12.04 -8.71 -24.33
N ASN A 3 13.02 -9.10 -25.14
CA ASN A 3 14.39 -8.60 -25.03
C ASN A 3 14.58 -7.13 -25.44
N GLY A 4 13.72 -6.59 -26.26
CA GLY A 4 13.71 -5.17 -26.64
C GLY A 4 13.18 -4.26 -25.53
N ARG A 5 12.09 -4.68 -24.87
CA ARG A 5 11.48 -3.96 -23.74
C ARG A 5 12.40 -3.97 -22.50
N ARG A 6 13.06 -5.11 -22.17
CA ARG A 6 14.09 -5.19 -21.11
C ARG A 6 15.24 -4.20 -21.33
N ARG A 7 15.75 -4.06 -22.54
CA ARG A 7 16.83 -3.09 -22.84
C ARG A 7 16.37 -1.62 -22.70
N GLN A 8 15.11 -1.33 -23.04
CA GLN A 8 14.57 0.01 -22.96
C GLN A 8 14.26 0.40 -21.49
N ARG A 9 13.74 -0.53 -20.68
CA ARG A 9 13.49 -0.34 -19.23
C ARG A 9 14.80 -0.20 -18.44
N GLN A 10 15.82 -1.03 -18.71
CA GLN A 10 17.15 -0.90 -18.12
C GLN A 10 17.86 0.42 -18.49
N MET A 11 17.59 1.00 -19.65
CA MET A 11 18.13 2.30 -20.04
C MET A 11 17.53 3.45 -19.22
N CYS A 12 16.22 3.45 -18.92
CA CYS A 12 15.58 4.50 -18.12
C CYS A 12 16.07 4.54 -16.66
N ILE A 13 16.36 3.39 -16.05
CA ILE A 13 16.88 3.30 -14.67
C ILE A 13 18.32 3.83 -14.58
N ARG A 14 19.15 3.58 -15.59
CA ARG A 14 20.55 4.04 -15.64
C ARG A 14 20.69 5.55 -15.85
N ASP A 15 19.66 6.24 -16.30
CA ASP A 15 19.68 7.67 -16.60
C ASP A 15 19.30 8.55 -15.40
N CYS A 16 18.98 7.98 -14.21
CA CYS A 16 18.75 8.76 -13.00
C CYS A 16 20.11 9.09 -12.33
N PRO A 17 20.56 10.37 -12.32
CA PRO A 17 21.87 10.74 -11.81
C PRO A 17 22.12 10.39 -10.34
N SER A 18 21.05 10.28 -9.52
CA SER A 18 21.17 9.92 -8.10
C SER A 18 21.49 8.43 -7.90
N ILE A 19 21.02 7.55 -8.79
CA ILE A 19 21.29 6.11 -8.74
C ILE A 19 22.65 5.80 -9.37
N ALA A 20 23.02 6.50 -10.45
CA ALA A 20 24.31 6.31 -11.13
C ALA A 20 25.53 6.52 -10.21
N ARG A 21 25.39 7.24 -9.09
CA ARG A 21 26.45 7.35 -8.08
C ARG A 21 26.69 6.04 -7.35
N SER A 22 25.63 5.34 -6.99
CA SER A 22 25.69 4.03 -6.31
C SER A 22 26.31 2.94 -7.19
N ASP A 23 26.33 3.11 -8.53
CA ASP A 23 27.12 2.27 -9.43
C ASP A 23 28.63 2.53 -9.32
N SER A 24 29.02 3.69 -8.81
CA SER A 24 30.43 4.14 -8.75
C SER A 24 31.03 4.05 -7.36
N PHE A 25 30.21 4.08 -6.32
CA PHE A 25 30.62 4.10 -4.93
C PHE A 25 29.67 3.21 -4.11
N ASP A 26 30.21 2.48 -3.16
CA ASP A 26 29.50 1.67 -2.17
C ASP A 26 29.73 2.30 -0.80
N ILE A 27 28.67 2.81 -0.19
CA ILE A 27 28.73 3.42 1.14
C ILE A 27 28.60 2.33 2.19
N VAL A 28 29.67 2.12 2.95
CA VAL A 28 29.76 1.04 3.92
C VAL A 28 29.15 1.41 5.27
N HIS A 29 29.49 2.62 5.77
CA HIS A 29 29.10 3.03 7.12
C HIS A 29 28.99 4.54 7.27
N TYR A 30 28.02 4.96 8.07
CA TYR A 30 27.88 6.33 8.58
C TYR A 30 28.07 6.35 10.10
N ASP A 31 29.10 7.03 10.63
CA ASP A 31 29.20 7.40 12.05
C ASP A 31 28.80 8.87 12.20
N LEU A 32 27.61 9.11 12.75
CA LEU A 32 26.97 10.41 12.86
C LEU A 32 27.08 10.93 14.29
N MET A 33 27.98 11.86 14.55
CA MET A 33 28.09 12.56 15.84
C MET A 33 27.29 13.85 15.77
N LEU A 34 26.23 13.96 16.58
CA LEU A 34 25.28 15.06 16.57
C LEU A 34 25.20 15.71 17.95
N ASP A 35 25.26 17.02 18.00
CA ASP A 35 24.89 17.80 19.17
C ASP A 35 23.56 18.53 18.89
N VAL A 36 22.51 18.13 19.58
CA VAL A 36 21.14 18.67 19.47
C VAL A 36 20.71 19.34 20.78
N THR A 37 21.65 19.83 21.56
CA THR A 37 21.38 20.50 22.83
C THR A 37 20.63 21.82 22.69
N ASP A 38 20.79 22.49 21.54
CA ASP A 38 20.09 23.75 21.22
C ASP A 38 18.66 23.49 20.70
N TYR A 39 17.81 22.95 21.58
CA TYR A 39 16.41 22.67 21.27
C TYR A 39 15.63 23.92 20.85
N TYR A 40 15.84 25.04 21.52
CA TYR A 40 15.09 26.28 21.27
C TYR A 40 15.59 27.02 20.02
N GLY A 41 16.86 26.91 19.70
CA GLY A 41 17.42 27.41 18.44
C GLY A 41 17.11 26.47 17.26
N GLN A 42 16.55 25.28 17.52
CA GLN A 42 16.25 24.27 16.50
C GLN A 42 17.46 23.98 15.61
N SER A 43 18.63 23.90 16.23
CA SER A 43 19.89 23.77 15.50
C SER A 43 20.67 22.54 15.96
N LEU A 44 21.51 22.05 15.05
CA LEU A 44 22.46 20.97 15.32
C LEU A 44 23.88 21.38 14.91
N VAL A 45 24.87 20.78 15.59
CA VAL A 45 26.28 20.77 15.17
C VAL A 45 26.69 19.32 15.02
N ALA A 46 27.34 18.97 13.91
CA ALA A 46 27.55 17.57 13.59
C ALA A 46 28.91 17.30 12.92
N LEU A 47 29.35 16.05 13.08
CA LEU A 47 30.41 15.43 12.32
C LEU A 47 29.86 14.14 11.73
N ALA A 48 29.83 14.03 10.39
CA ALA A 48 29.64 12.78 9.70
C ALA A 48 30.99 12.17 9.33
N THR A 49 31.27 10.97 9.81
CA THR A 49 32.38 10.14 9.32
C THR A 49 31.77 9.07 8.43
N ILE A 50 32.16 9.04 7.16
CA ILE A 50 31.57 8.20 6.13
C ILE A 50 32.66 7.30 5.56
N ASP A 51 32.51 6.00 5.71
CA ASP A 51 33.37 5.01 5.08
C ASP A 51 32.71 4.48 3.80
N PHE A 52 33.45 4.54 2.69
CA PHE A 52 32.97 4.06 1.40
C PHE A 52 34.07 3.43 0.56
N THR A 53 33.65 2.61 -0.40
CA THR A 53 34.52 1.93 -1.36
C THR A 53 34.27 2.47 -2.76
N VAL A 54 35.31 2.75 -3.49
CA VAL A 54 35.25 3.14 -4.91
C VAL A 54 35.04 1.90 -5.77
N LEU A 55 33.93 1.85 -6.51
CA LEU A 55 33.61 0.76 -7.44
C LEU A 55 34.20 1.06 -8.85
N LEU A 56 34.01 2.28 -9.32
CA LEU A 56 34.50 2.75 -10.61
C LEU A 56 35.51 3.87 -10.42
N GLY A 57 36.76 3.65 -10.80
CA GLY A 57 37.85 4.60 -10.65
C GLY A 57 37.92 5.69 -11.73
N GLY A 58 38.88 6.62 -11.56
CA GLY A 58 39.21 7.67 -12.51
C GLY A 58 38.58 9.03 -12.23
N GLY A 59 37.61 9.12 -11.31
CA GLY A 59 37.03 10.39 -10.85
C GLY A 59 37.97 11.13 -9.90
N ALA A 60 37.89 12.48 -9.90
CA ALA A 60 38.62 13.35 -8.98
C ALA A 60 37.69 14.17 -8.08
N THR A 61 36.38 13.96 -8.18
CA THR A 61 35.37 14.66 -7.38
C THR A 61 34.23 13.70 -7.07
N ILE A 62 33.72 13.76 -5.85
CA ILE A 62 32.49 13.08 -5.42
C ILE A 62 31.51 14.13 -4.91
N TRP A 63 30.20 13.91 -5.15
CA TRP A 63 29.20 14.82 -4.64
C TRP A 63 28.17 14.08 -3.75
N TRP A 64 27.75 14.77 -2.71
CA TRP A 64 26.84 14.32 -1.68
C TRP A 64 25.58 15.17 -1.68
N ASP A 65 24.49 14.64 -1.17
CA ASP A 65 23.29 15.42 -0.90
C ASP A 65 23.37 15.96 0.53
N LEU A 66 23.19 17.28 0.70
CA LEU A 66 23.08 17.96 1.98
C LEU A 66 22.30 19.26 1.78
N GLN A 67 21.13 19.37 2.38
CA GLN A 67 20.21 20.48 2.17
C GLN A 67 19.99 21.28 3.46
N GLY A 68 20.12 22.62 3.37
CA GLY A 68 19.80 23.53 4.47
C GLY A 68 20.89 23.68 5.54
N LEU A 69 21.85 22.77 5.60
CA LEU A 69 22.96 22.81 6.57
C LEU A 69 24.24 23.30 5.88
N VAL A 70 25.11 23.94 6.66
CA VAL A 70 26.37 24.54 6.16
C VAL A 70 27.55 23.68 6.54
N VAL A 71 28.43 23.40 5.59
CA VAL A 71 29.68 22.67 5.82
C VAL A 71 30.79 23.62 6.24
N ASP A 72 31.43 23.30 7.38
CA ASP A 72 32.54 24.06 7.94
C ASP A 72 33.91 23.59 7.36
N SER A 73 34.09 22.26 7.31
CA SER A 73 35.35 21.67 6.83
C SER A 73 35.15 20.21 6.41
N VAL A 74 36.07 19.75 5.55
CA VAL A 74 36.10 18.37 5.06
C VAL A 74 37.51 17.81 5.16
N GLN A 75 37.62 16.56 5.60
CA GLN A 75 38.88 15.79 5.56
C GLN A 75 38.67 14.50 4.75
N TRP A 76 39.66 14.19 3.93
CA TRP A 76 39.77 12.98 3.12
C TRP A 76 40.91 12.13 3.69
N ASN A 77 40.62 10.96 4.23
CA ASN A 77 41.56 10.09 4.93
C ASN A 77 42.43 10.86 5.99
N GLY A 78 41.76 11.74 6.76
CA GLY A 78 42.37 12.56 7.82
C GLY A 78 43.12 13.81 7.34
N ALA A 79 43.19 14.08 6.05
CA ALA A 79 43.81 15.29 5.48
C ALA A 79 42.74 16.26 4.95
N ALA A 80 42.91 17.57 5.23
CA ALA A 80 41.96 18.57 4.74
C ALA A 80 41.91 18.56 3.20
N THR A 81 40.70 18.67 2.65
CA THR A 81 40.48 18.75 1.20
C THR A 81 39.53 19.90 0.85
N SER A 82 39.56 20.32 -0.43
CA SER A 82 38.66 21.35 -0.94
C SER A 82 37.26 20.78 -1.18
N PHE A 83 36.27 21.65 -0.96
CA PHE A 83 34.87 21.36 -1.22
C PHE A 83 34.15 22.61 -1.71
N GLN A 84 32.99 22.40 -2.32
CA GLN A 84 32.06 23.45 -2.72
C GLN A 84 30.64 23.00 -2.45
N GLN A 85 29.81 23.87 -1.86
CA GLN A 85 28.41 23.60 -1.58
C GLN A 85 27.53 24.51 -2.46
N TRP A 86 26.63 23.91 -3.26
CA TRP A 86 25.70 24.61 -4.14
C TRP A 86 24.27 24.05 -3.94
N GLY A 87 23.45 24.85 -3.26
CA GLY A 87 22.12 24.38 -2.90
C GLY A 87 22.17 23.07 -2.13
N PRO A 88 21.46 22.01 -2.54
CA PRO A 88 21.44 20.73 -1.84
C PRO A 88 22.63 19.81 -2.19
N LYS A 89 23.65 20.29 -2.91
CA LYS A 89 24.78 19.47 -3.36
C LYS A 89 26.08 19.94 -2.72
N LEU A 90 26.81 18.99 -2.16
CA LEU A 90 28.16 19.15 -1.62
C LEU A 90 29.15 18.42 -2.52
N HIS A 91 30.00 19.15 -3.22
CA HIS A 91 31.06 18.60 -4.04
C HIS A 91 32.38 18.59 -3.27
N ILE A 92 33.08 17.47 -3.25
CA ILE A 92 34.34 17.26 -2.54
C ILE A 92 35.36 16.78 -3.51
N ASP A 93 36.52 17.45 -3.53
CA ASP A 93 37.65 17.09 -4.40
C ASP A 93 38.48 15.97 -3.75
N ALA A 94 38.71 14.90 -4.49
CA ALA A 94 39.66 13.88 -4.11
C ALA A 94 41.09 14.40 -4.28
N PRO A 95 42.03 14.11 -3.35
CA PRO A 95 43.43 14.56 -3.47
C PRO A 95 44.16 14.03 -4.70
N ALA A 96 43.69 12.92 -5.26
CA ALA A 96 44.15 12.28 -6.49
C ALA A 96 42.97 11.57 -7.17
N PRO A 97 43.08 11.19 -8.47
CA PRO A 97 42.11 10.32 -9.10
C PRO A 97 41.92 9.04 -8.28
N MET A 98 40.65 8.70 -7.99
CA MET A 98 40.28 7.54 -7.17
C MET A 98 40.52 6.24 -7.96
N GLU A 99 40.99 5.21 -7.28
CA GLU A 99 41.24 3.89 -7.88
C GLU A 99 40.14 2.89 -7.48
N PRO A 100 39.76 1.95 -8.36
CA PRO A 100 38.79 0.92 -8.02
C PRO A 100 39.24 0.10 -6.82
N ASN A 101 38.29 -0.22 -5.93
CA ASN A 101 38.44 -0.91 -4.62
C ASN A 101 39.26 -0.10 -3.58
N GLU A 102 39.47 1.19 -3.80
CA GLU A 102 40.01 2.08 -2.77
C GLU A 102 38.96 2.30 -1.68
N SER A 103 39.34 2.09 -0.41
CA SER A 103 38.52 2.42 0.76
C SER A 103 38.88 3.81 1.27
N ILE A 104 37.87 4.63 1.47
CA ILE A 104 38.03 6.04 1.83
C ILE A 104 37.21 6.34 3.07
N THR A 105 37.80 7.08 4.01
CA THR A 105 37.10 7.67 5.15
C THR A 105 37.01 9.19 4.92
N LEU A 106 35.77 9.66 4.82
CA LEU A 106 35.44 11.08 4.67
C LEU A 106 34.92 11.64 5.97
N GLN A 107 35.44 12.76 6.44
CA GLN A 107 34.94 13.44 7.63
C GLN A 107 34.41 14.82 7.23
N ILE A 108 33.17 15.12 7.59
CA ILE A 108 32.46 16.35 7.22
C ILE A 108 31.93 17.00 8.50
N TRP A 109 32.43 18.18 8.85
CA TRP A 109 31.90 19.03 9.93
C TRP A 109 30.87 19.99 9.34
N TYR A 110 29.70 19.99 9.92
CA TYR A 110 28.59 20.79 9.42
C TYR A 110 27.63 21.15 10.54
N GLY A 111 26.71 22.09 10.28
CA GLY A 111 25.69 22.46 11.25
C GLY A 111 24.70 23.49 10.71
N GLY A 112 23.76 23.85 11.54
CA GLY A 112 22.72 24.81 11.24
C GLY A 112 21.35 24.35 11.68
N GLN A 113 20.31 24.97 11.14
CA GLN A 113 18.92 24.57 11.34
C GLN A 113 18.55 23.58 10.22
N PRO A 114 18.24 22.32 10.56
CA PRO A 114 17.77 21.37 9.55
C PRO A 114 16.40 21.79 9.00
N ASN A 115 16.12 21.37 7.77
CA ASN A 115 14.87 21.70 7.10
C ASN A 115 13.79 20.67 7.42
N ASP A 116 12.55 21.13 7.38
CA ASP A 116 11.34 20.32 7.22
C ASP A 116 10.79 20.48 5.77
N ASP A 117 9.96 19.54 5.35
CA ASP A 117 9.20 19.66 4.12
C ASP A 117 7.97 20.54 4.39
N PRO A 118 7.57 21.45 3.48
CA PRO A 118 6.43 22.35 3.68
C PRO A 118 5.10 21.67 3.99
N TYR A 119 4.95 20.40 3.58
CA TYR A 119 3.74 19.65 3.83
C TYR A 119 3.94 18.58 4.91
N TRP A 120 4.95 17.72 4.77
CA TRP A 120 5.23 16.67 5.74
C TRP A 120 6.61 16.06 5.51
N GLY A 121 7.36 15.80 6.61
CA GLY A 121 8.69 15.19 6.60
C GLY A 121 9.81 16.15 7.00
N GLY A 122 11.01 15.61 7.21
CA GLY A 122 12.18 16.35 7.66
C GLY A 122 12.42 16.28 9.16
N VAL A 123 12.99 17.30 9.77
CA VAL A 123 13.40 17.31 11.18
C VAL A 123 12.49 18.21 12.01
N TYR A 124 11.92 17.65 13.05
CA TYR A 124 10.98 18.33 13.94
C TYR A 124 11.55 18.59 15.32
N TYR A 125 11.33 19.80 15.83
CA TYR A 125 11.56 20.23 17.20
C TYR A 125 10.21 20.63 17.81
N ALA A 126 9.50 19.66 18.37
CA ALA A 126 8.12 19.86 18.80
C ALA A 126 7.80 19.09 20.09
N SER A 127 7.07 19.73 21.00
CA SER A 127 6.58 19.07 22.23
C SER A 127 7.67 18.37 23.06
N ASP A 128 8.84 19.00 23.23
CA ASP A 128 10.02 18.42 23.89
C ASP A 128 10.66 17.23 23.15
N LEU A 129 10.30 16.99 21.91
CA LEU A 129 10.88 15.95 21.07
C LEU A 129 11.73 16.55 19.95
N ILE A 130 12.78 15.83 19.56
CA ILE A 130 13.53 16.04 18.31
C ILE A 130 13.48 14.70 17.58
N TYR A 131 12.95 14.69 16.37
CA TYR A 131 12.89 13.48 15.56
C TYR A 131 12.89 13.85 14.07
N ASN A 132 13.20 12.92 13.23
CA ASN A 132 13.07 13.11 11.79
C ASN A 132 12.19 12.05 11.15
N LEU A 133 11.57 12.45 10.04
CA LEU A 133 10.89 11.59 9.09
C LEU A 133 11.62 11.75 7.76
N GLY A 134 12.22 10.68 7.27
CA GLY A 134 13.18 10.72 6.16
C GLY A 134 12.58 10.80 4.77
N ILE A 135 11.30 11.13 4.67
CA ILE A 135 10.55 11.40 3.45
C ILE A 135 10.09 12.85 3.47
N GLY A 136 10.07 13.53 2.32
CA GLY A 136 9.48 14.85 2.13
C GLY A 136 8.46 14.79 1.02
N LEU A 137 7.16 14.98 1.34
CA LEU A 137 6.07 14.76 0.39
C LEU A 137 6.06 15.74 -0.79
N THR A 138 6.67 16.93 -0.64
CA THR A 138 6.83 17.89 -1.75
C THR A 138 8.19 17.81 -2.44
N SER A 139 9.07 16.90 -1.98
CA SER A 139 10.40 16.70 -2.54
C SER A 139 10.40 15.62 -3.63
N ILE A 140 11.08 15.86 -4.75
CA ILE A 140 11.25 14.88 -5.83
C ILE A 140 12.74 14.70 -6.12
N PRO A 141 13.31 13.50 -5.94
CA PRO A 141 12.74 12.34 -5.25
C PRO A 141 12.44 12.63 -3.77
N PRO A 142 11.51 11.87 -3.16
CA PRO A 142 11.00 12.17 -1.81
C PRO A 142 11.97 11.86 -0.67
N ASN A 143 13.09 11.20 -0.95
CA ASN A 143 14.13 10.93 0.04
C ASN A 143 14.58 12.23 0.74
N PHE A 144 14.63 12.21 2.07
CA PHE A 144 14.85 13.41 2.88
C PHE A 144 15.88 13.22 4.01
N GLY A 145 16.76 12.23 3.88
CA GLY A 145 17.96 12.07 4.72
C GLY A 145 18.91 13.26 4.60
N LYS A 146 19.03 13.83 3.42
CA LYS A 146 19.86 15.00 3.08
C LYS A 146 19.61 16.26 3.91
N VAL A 147 18.50 16.35 4.67
CA VAL A 147 18.19 17.55 5.47
C VAL A 147 18.85 17.56 6.83
N TRP A 148 19.45 16.43 7.28
CA TRP A 148 20.12 16.38 8.57
C TRP A 148 21.52 15.77 8.56
N TYR A 149 21.93 15.06 7.48
CA TYR A 149 23.31 14.60 7.30
C TYR A 149 23.69 14.47 5.82
N PRO A 150 24.98 14.59 5.46
CA PRO A 150 25.43 14.38 4.09
C PRO A 150 25.35 12.91 3.71
N CYS A 151 24.63 12.59 2.61
CA CYS A 151 24.38 11.22 2.21
C CYS A 151 24.21 11.05 0.70
N PHE A 152 24.13 9.80 0.24
CA PHE A 152 23.61 9.46 -1.08
C PHE A 152 22.11 9.23 -0.94
N ASP A 153 21.32 10.29 -1.07
CA ASP A 153 19.90 10.29 -0.76
C ASP A 153 19.07 9.68 -1.90
N ASN A 154 19.04 8.36 -1.94
CA ASN A 154 18.27 7.55 -2.89
C ASN A 154 17.74 6.26 -2.22
N PHE A 155 16.99 5.44 -2.95
CA PHE A 155 16.39 4.20 -2.43
C PHE A 155 17.30 2.97 -2.54
N VAL A 156 18.37 3.04 -3.33
CA VAL A 156 19.19 1.87 -3.66
C VAL A 156 20.46 1.76 -2.80
N GLU A 157 20.99 2.90 -2.37
CA GLU A 157 22.20 2.92 -1.53
C GLU A 157 21.86 2.55 -0.09
N ARG A 158 22.62 1.62 0.47
CA ARG A 158 22.44 1.11 1.83
C ARG A 158 23.73 1.18 2.61
N ALA A 159 23.63 1.47 3.89
CA ALA A 159 24.77 1.49 4.80
C ALA A 159 24.39 1.09 6.21
N THR A 160 25.35 0.73 7.02
CA THR A 160 25.21 0.59 8.47
C THR A 160 25.42 1.93 9.17
N TYR A 161 24.95 2.07 10.41
CA TYR A 161 24.97 3.36 11.11
C TYR A 161 25.47 3.25 12.54
N THR A 162 26.25 4.27 12.97
CA THR A 162 26.50 4.60 14.36
C THR A 162 25.98 6.02 14.64
N TYR A 163 25.12 6.16 15.64
CA TYR A 163 24.54 7.43 16.06
C TYR A 163 25.10 7.84 17.40
N ARG A 164 25.85 8.96 17.49
CA ARG A 164 26.40 9.54 18.72
C ARG A 164 25.71 10.84 19.03
N ILE A 165 24.60 10.78 19.74
CA ILE A 165 23.73 11.95 19.95
C ILE A 165 23.94 12.54 21.32
N THR A 166 24.36 13.81 21.34
CA THR A 166 24.46 14.65 22.55
C THR A 166 23.19 15.48 22.70
N SER A 167 22.53 15.34 23.82
CA SER A 167 21.28 16.03 24.17
C SER A 167 21.28 16.57 25.59
N ALA A 168 20.35 17.45 25.91
CA ALA A 168 20.21 18.10 27.21
C ALA A 168 18.73 18.35 27.55
N GLY A 169 18.45 18.92 28.73
CA GLY A 169 17.09 19.26 29.14
C GLY A 169 16.22 18.06 29.50
N GLY A 170 16.84 16.99 30.00
CA GLY A 170 16.15 15.73 30.32
C GLY A 170 15.76 14.87 29.13
N ARG A 171 16.15 15.26 27.90
CA ARG A 171 15.94 14.52 26.67
C ARG A 171 17.07 13.51 26.47
N ARG A 172 16.73 12.31 25.97
CA ARG A 172 17.68 11.25 25.58
C ARG A 172 17.34 10.73 24.19
N ALA A 173 18.35 10.25 23.48
CA ALA A 173 18.11 9.58 22.21
C ALA A 173 17.69 8.12 22.43
N HIS A 174 16.61 7.74 21.74
CA HIS A 174 16.09 6.38 21.61
C HIS A 174 16.08 6.07 20.11
N ASN A 175 17.16 5.47 19.61
CA ASN A 175 17.39 5.34 18.18
C ASN A 175 17.21 3.90 17.69
N GLN A 176 17.41 3.75 16.38
CA GLN A 176 17.48 2.47 15.70
C GLN A 176 18.65 1.60 16.21
N GLY A 177 18.53 0.27 16.02
CA GLY A 177 19.54 -0.68 16.43
C GLY A 177 19.61 -0.85 17.94
N HIS A 178 20.80 -1.04 18.49
CA HIS A 178 21.01 -1.28 19.91
C HIS A 178 21.81 -0.16 20.60
N LEU A 179 21.54 0.05 21.87
CA LEU A 179 22.29 1.01 22.69
C LEU A 179 23.69 0.43 23.00
N VAL A 180 24.71 1.14 22.56
CA VAL A 180 26.12 0.77 22.79
C VAL A 180 26.64 1.40 24.08
N GLU A 181 26.35 2.69 24.29
CA GLU A 181 26.92 3.45 25.41
C GLU A 181 26.06 4.67 25.75
N GLU A 182 26.07 5.04 27.03
CA GLU A 182 25.52 6.31 27.53
C GLU A 182 26.52 6.97 28.46
N ILE A 183 26.90 8.23 28.18
CA ILE A 183 27.89 9.02 28.91
C ILE A 183 27.28 10.33 29.39
N ALA A 184 27.35 10.60 30.70
CA ALA A 184 27.06 11.91 31.24
C ALA A 184 28.24 12.87 31.00
N LEU A 185 28.00 13.99 30.32
CA LEU A 185 29.01 14.99 29.97
C LEU A 185 29.09 16.14 30.97
N GLY A 186 28.20 16.16 31.96
CA GLY A 186 28.11 17.19 33.01
C GLY A 186 26.87 18.06 32.86
N GLY A 187 26.41 18.62 34.00
CA GLY A 187 25.11 19.32 34.04
C GLY A 187 23.98 18.32 33.76
N ASP A 188 23.12 18.63 32.81
CA ASP A 188 22.05 17.78 32.30
C ASP A 188 22.32 17.21 30.89
N THR A 189 23.60 17.36 30.41
CA THR A 189 24.01 16.94 29.08
C THR A 189 24.45 15.47 29.09
N ILE A 190 23.93 14.71 28.15
CA ILE A 190 24.22 13.30 27.99
C ILE A 190 24.53 12.98 26.52
N ARG A 191 25.44 12.01 26.29
CA ARG A 191 25.67 11.43 24.98
C ARG A 191 25.23 9.99 24.98
N THR A 192 24.36 9.60 24.06
CA THR A 192 24.00 8.22 23.81
C THR A 192 24.61 7.77 22.48
N THR A 193 25.15 6.55 22.45
CA THR A 193 25.67 5.92 21.23
C THR A 193 24.81 4.70 20.91
N TRP A 194 24.25 4.68 19.72
CA TRP A 194 23.46 3.59 19.17
C TRP A 194 24.13 3.04 17.92
N ALA A 195 24.00 1.76 17.65
CA ALA A 195 24.51 1.11 16.44
C ALA A 195 23.40 0.31 15.74
N LEU A 196 23.31 0.45 14.43
CA LEU A 196 22.50 -0.36 13.55
C LEU A 196 23.42 -1.11 12.60
N ASP A 197 23.56 -2.41 12.81
CA ASP A 197 24.47 -3.27 12.05
C ASP A 197 23.85 -3.79 10.74
N HIS A 198 22.53 -3.67 10.59
CA HIS A 198 21.81 -4.01 9.37
C HIS A 198 21.80 -2.82 8.40
N PRO A 199 22.22 -3.00 7.13
CA PRO A 199 22.28 -1.89 6.19
C PRO A 199 20.91 -1.42 5.71
N ILE A 200 20.65 -0.11 5.79
CA ILE A 200 19.39 0.51 5.40
C ILE A 200 19.58 1.65 4.39
N PRO A 201 18.56 1.97 3.57
CA PRO A 201 18.54 3.18 2.75
C PRO A 201 18.55 4.45 3.63
N THR A 202 19.05 5.53 3.06
CA THR A 202 19.30 6.79 3.78
C THR A 202 18.05 7.45 4.36
N HIS A 203 16.91 7.32 3.71
CA HIS A 203 15.63 7.88 4.19
C HIS A 203 15.07 7.15 5.42
N LEU A 204 15.50 5.92 5.67
CA LEU A 204 15.12 5.15 6.86
C LEU A 204 16.06 5.40 8.05
N SER A 205 17.17 6.13 7.86
CA SER A 205 18.02 6.56 8.96
C SER A 205 17.33 7.64 9.76
N ALA A 206 17.22 7.47 11.08
CA ALA A 206 16.42 8.34 11.92
C ALA A 206 17.03 8.58 13.30
N MET A 207 16.63 9.71 13.90
CA MET A 207 16.85 10.02 15.30
C MET A 207 15.52 10.26 16.01
N ALA A 208 15.42 9.83 17.26
CA ALA A 208 14.33 10.17 18.16
C ALA A 208 14.89 10.56 19.52
N VAL A 209 14.71 11.80 19.92
CA VAL A 209 15.29 12.36 21.15
C VAL A 209 14.18 13.04 21.96
N GLY A 210 14.00 12.62 23.21
CA GLY A 210 12.92 13.13 24.05
C GLY A 210 13.02 12.70 25.50
N PRO A 211 12.09 13.14 26.35
CA PRO A 211 11.92 12.64 27.71
C PRO A 211 11.18 11.30 27.69
N TYR A 212 11.71 10.39 26.90
CA TYR A 212 11.14 9.07 26.65
C TYR A 212 11.41 8.07 27.78
N VAL A 213 10.53 7.10 27.90
CA VAL A 213 10.71 5.87 28.64
C VAL A 213 10.31 4.70 27.74
N ASP A 214 10.91 3.53 27.98
CA ASP A 214 10.68 2.32 27.23
C ASP A 214 9.77 1.37 27.99
N HIS A 215 8.95 0.63 27.24
CA HIS A 215 8.28 -0.57 27.70
C HIS A 215 8.75 -1.73 26.82
N ASP A 216 9.59 -2.59 27.41
CA ASP A 216 10.18 -3.73 26.73
C ASP A 216 9.43 -5.02 27.10
N TYR A 217 9.19 -5.86 26.11
CA TYR A 217 8.72 -7.23 26.29
C TYR A 217 9.24 -8.11 25.16
N VAL A 218 8.85 -9.37 25.15
CA VAL A 218 9.29 -10.35 24.16
C VAL A 218 8.07 -11.01 23.57
N HIS A 219 8.08 -11.18 22.25
CA HIS A 219 7.09 -11.97 21.51
C HIS A 219 7.74 -13.29 21.07
N GLU A 220 7.02 -14.40 21.23
CA GLU A 220 7.41 -15.71 20.72
C GLU A 220 6.81 -15.89 19.33
N GLY A 221 7.58 -15.56 18.29
CA GLY A 221 7.17 -15.68 16.90
C GLY A 221 7.42 -17.07 16.32
N GLU A 222 7.06 -17.29 15.06
CA GLU A 222 7.19 -18.59 14.39
C GLU A 222 8.67 -19.02 14.24
N TYR A 223 9.56 -18.07 13.93
CA TYR A 223 10.98 -18.35 13.66
C TYR A 223 11.88 -18.08 14.86
N GLY A 224 11.36 -17.62 15.96
CA GLY A 224 12.12 -17.35 17.18
C GLY A 224 11.57 -16.23 18.02
N THR A 225 12.33 -15.88 19.03
CA THR A 225 11.98 -14.86 20.02
C THR A 225 12.30 -13.48 19.48
N ILE A 226 11.31 -12.60 19.43
CA ILE A 226 11.43 -11.22 18.92
C ILE A 226 11.32 -10.23 20.08
N PRO A 227 12.37 -9.44 20.38
CA PRO A 227 12.26 -8.34 21.33
C PRO A 227 11.30 -7.27 20.81
N VAL A 228 10.46 -6.72 21.68
CA VAL A 228 9.53 -5.63 21.33
C VAL A 228 9.75 -4.46 22.28
N ARG A 229 9.78 -3.24 21.72
CA ARG A 229 9.94 -2.00 22.47
C ARG A 229 8.91 -0.97 22.10
N LEU A 230 8.20 -0.45 23.07
CA LEU A 230 7.33 0.70 22.93
C LEU A 230 7.95 1.89 23.65
N THR A 231 8.28 2.95 22.90
CA THR A 231 8.96 4.14 23.40
C THR A 231 8.03 5.34 23.35
N GLY A 232 7.77 5.95 24.49
CA GLY A 232 6.90 7.14 24.60
C GLY A 232 7.22 7.96 25.83
N LYS A 233 6.55 9.09 26.02
CA LYS A 233 6.62 9.79 27.29
C LYS A 233 5.95 8.95 28.39
N ALA A 234 6.39 9.09 29.62
CA ALA A 234 5.87 8.27 30.73
C ALA A 234 4.33 8.30 30.86
N GLY A 235 3.68 9.42 30.48
CA GLY A 235 2.22 9.54 30.49
C GLY A 235 1.51 8.80 29.34
N ASP A 236 2.22 8.44 28.29
CA ASP A 236 1.64 7.81 27.09
C ASP A 236 1.81 6.29 27.05
N ILE A 237 2.69 5.71 27.87
CA ILE A 237 3.03 4.28 27.82
C ILE A 237 1.81 3.37 28.02
N ASN A 238 0.91 3.68 28.95
CA ASN A 238 -0.29 2.87 29.13
C ASN A 238 -1.23 2.91 27.91
N ALA A 239 -1.33 4.06 27.26
CA ALA A 239 -2.11 4.19 26.03
C ALA A 239 -1.46 3.39 24.88
N MET A 240 -0.12 3.42 24.78
CA MET A 240 0.61 2.58 23.82
C MET A 240 0.37 1.10 24.07
N GLN A 241 0.50 0.62 25.31
CA GLN A 241 0.24 -0.79 25.63
C GLN A 241 -1.17 -1.25 25.21
N ASN A 242 -2.18 -0.37 25.36
CA ASN A 242 -3.53 -0.66 24.94
C ASN A 242 -3.67 -0.66 23.42
N LYS A 243 -3.08 0.34 22.73
CA LYS A 243 -3.15 0.46 21.27
C LYS A 243 -2.43 -0.70 20.57
N PHE A 244 -1.30 -1.14 21.12
CA PHE A 244 -0.48 -2.21 20.58
C PHE A 244 -0.77 -3.59 21.23
N ALA A 245 -1.94 -3.76 21.86
CA ALA A 245 -2.31 -5.02 22.51
C ALA A 245 -2.33 -6.22 21.54
N ASP A 246 -2.67 -5.96 20.29
CA ASP A 246 -2.78 -6.97 19.23
C ASP A 246 -1.52 -7.05 18.34
N LEU A 247 -0.42 -6.35 18.69
CA LEU A 247 0.81 -6.34 17.90
C LEU A 247 1.39 -7.76 17.70
N GLY A 248 1.23 -8.65 18.69
CA GLY A 248 1.66 -10.04 18.57
C GLY A 248 0.98 -10.77 17.41
N TYR A 249 -0.31 -10.56 17.19
CA TYR A 249 -1.01 -11.13 16.03
C TYR A 249 -0.51 -10.58 14.70
N ALA A 250 -0.13 -9.29 14.65
CA ALA A 250 0.46 -8.72 13.45
C ALA A 250 1.83 -9.33 13.14
N ILE A 251 2.69 -9.51 14.16
CA ILE A 251 3.99 -10.19 14.00
C ILE A 251 3.77 -11.60 13.44
N ASP A 252 2.89 -12.39 14.08
CA ASP A 252 2.62 -13.78 13.68
C ASP A 252 2.07 -13.85 12.24
N ALA A 253 1.12 -12.98 11.89
CA ALA A 253 0.55 -12.91 10.55
C ALA A 253 1.63 -12.62 9.49
N LEU A 254 2.48 -11.61 9.75
CA LEU A 254 3.48 -11.18 8.79
C LEU A 254 4.65 -12.17 8.70
N GLU A 255 5.06 -12.83 9.79
CA GLU A 255 6.01 -13.94 9.71
C GLU A 255 5.45 -15.12 8.90
N TYR A 256 4.17 -15.46 9.06
CA TYR A 256 3.51 -16.49 8.27
C TYR A 256 3.50 -16.17 6.77
N TRP A 257 3.13 -14.93 6.41
CA TRP A 257 2.99 -14.54 4.99
C TRP A 257 4.33 -14.22 4.34
N TRP A 258 5.21 -13.47 5.01
CA TRP A 258 6.41 -12.89 4.40
C TRP A 258 7.72 -13.55 4.83
N GLY A 259 7.66 -14.49 5.81
CA GLY A 259 8.83 -15.19 6.31
C GLY A 259 9.47 -14.52 7.53
N PRO A 260 10.64 -15.02 7.97
CA PRO A 260 11.22 -14.64 9.26
C PRO A 260 11.47 -13.14 9.37
N TYR A 261 11.18 -12.59 10.56
CA TYR A 261 11.51 -11.21 10.90
C TYR A 261 13.04 -11.01 10.98
N ALA A 262 13.58 -10.11 10.17
CA ALA A 262 15.03 -9.98 9.97
C ALA A 262 15.72 -8.99 10.90
N TRP A 263 14.96 -8.15 11.62
CA TRP A 263 15.50 -7.05 12.42
C TRP A 263 15.70 -7.44 13.89
N GLU A 264 16.57 -6.69 14.60
CA GLU A 264 16.95 -6.97 15.99
C GLU A 264 15.77 -6.90 16.98
N ARG A 265 14.75 -6.10 16.67
CA ARG A 265 13.53 -5.93 17.44
C ARG A 265 12.41 -5.29 16.62
N VAL A 266 11.18 -5.48 17.03
CA VAL A 266 10.06 -4.63 16.68
C VAL A 266 10.03 -3.44 17.65
N GLY A 267 10.14 -2.23 17.15
CA GLY A 267 10.15 -1.02 17.98
C GLY A 267 9.23 0.05 17.43
N TYR A 268 8.52 0.75 18.32
CA TYR A 268 7.70 1.92 18.00
C TYR A 268 8.06 3.08 18.91
N VAL A 269 8.27 4.26 18.33
CA VAL A 269 8.52 5.49 19.08
C VAL A 269 7.44 6.53 18.79
N LEU A 270 6.83 7.10 19.83
CA LEU A 270 5.82 8.13 19.64
C LEU A 270 6.44 9.46 19.20
N THR A 271 5.96 9.95 18.07
CA THR A 271 6.22 11.28 17.51
C THR A 271 5.02 12.20 17.74
N THR A 272 5.14 13.47 17.42
CA THR A 272 3.99 14.39 17.46
C THR A 272 3.09 14.21 16.24
N ASP A 273 3.67 13.85 15.12
CA ASP A 273 3.00 13.72 13.83
C ASP A 273 3.75 12.75 12.93
N GLY A 274 3.02 12.12 11.98
CA GLY A 274 3.56 11.23 10.97
C GLY A 274 3.92 9.83 11.46
N ALA A 275 3.65 8.83 10.63
CA ALA A 275 4.16 7.47 10.74
C ALA A 275 5.23 7.24 9.67
N LEU A 276 6.26 6.48 10.01
CA LEU A 276 7.30 6.07 9.07
C LEU A 276 7.92 4.76 9.57
N GLU A 277 8.13 3.84 8.66
CA GLU A 277 8.54 2.46 8.83
C GLU A 277 9.97 2.24 9.32
N ILE A 278 10.55 3.17 10.01
CA ILE A 278 11.95 3.15 10.46
C ILE A 278 12.31 1.83 11.16
N PRO A 279 13.22 1.01 10.60
CA PRO A 279 13.55 -0.30 11.15
C PRO A 279 13.97 -0.24 12.61
N THR A 280 13.44 -1.13 13.43
CA THR A 280 13.66 -1.25 14.88
C THR A 280 13.11 -0.10 15.74
N ASN A 281 12.57 0.98 15.11
CA ASN A 281 12.11 2.19 15.81
C ASN A 281 11.07 2.97 14.99
N ILE A 282 10.00 2.29 14.56
CA ILE A 282 8.91 2.87 13.76
C ILE A 282 8.42 4.16 14.40
N ALA A 283 8.46 5.26 13.65
CA ALA A 283 7.83 6.51 14.08
C ALA A 283 6.30 6.34 14.06
N TYR A 284 5.63 6.66 15.16
CA TYR A 284 4.19 6.47 15.26
C TYR A 284 3.52 7.70 15.88
N PRO A 285 2.51 8.30 15.23
CA PRO A 285 1.98 9.58 15.68
C PRO A 285 1.13 9.43 16.94
N ARG A 286 1.38 10.29 17.92
CA ARG A 286 0.73 10.24 19.24
C ARG A 286 -0.79 10.34 19.16
N PHE A 287 -1.34 11.09 18.21
CA PHE A 287 -2.79 11.23 18.08
C PHE A 287 -3.51 9.91 17.80
N MET A 288 -2.82 8.91 17.20
CA MET A 288 -3.37 7.59 16.98
C MET A 288 -3.68 6.80 18.26
N MET A 289 -3.13 7.24 19.41
CA MET A 289 -3.46 6.62 20.70
C MET A 289 -4.93 6.82 21.10
N GLU A 290 -5.58 7.85 20.54
CA GLU A 290 -6.96 8.21 20.82
C GLU A 290 -7.94 7.73 19.74
N GLN A 291 -7.43 7.18 18.63
CA GLN A 291 -8.24 6.66 17.52
C GLN A 291 -8.40 5.14 17.62
N SER A 292 -9.59 4.64 17.26
CA SER A 292 -9.87 3.22 17.33
C SER A 292 -9.11 2.42 16.29
N ASN A 293 -9.21 2.80 15.00
CA ASN A 293 -8.56 2.10 13.89
C ASN A 293 -8.28 3.07 12.75
N PHE A 294 -7.39 2.68 11.84
CA PHE A 294 -7.23 3.31 10.56
C PHE A 294 -8.28 2.77 9.58
N ALA A 295 -8.60 3.53 8.50
CA ALA A 295 -9.72 3.20 7.62
C ALA A 295 -9.61 1.80 6.99
N ASN A 296 -8.40 1.33 6.68
CA ASN A 296 -8.14 0.06 6.01
C ASN A 296 -7.26 -0.87 6.86
N GLY A 297 -7.55 -0.98 8.15
CA GLY A 297 -6.80 -1.81 9.08
C GLY A 297 -6.10 -0.99 10.17
N ASP A 298 -5.16 -1.60 10.88
CA ASP A 298 -4.40 -0.92 11.91
C ASP A 298 -3.08 -0.39 11.34
N LEU A 299 -2.84 0.91 11.47
CA LEU A 299 -1.64 1.59 10.99
C LEU A 299 -0.35 0.91 11.50
N PHE A 300 -0.34 0.37 12.72
CA PHE A 300 0.85 -0.31 13.20
C PHE A 300 1.20 -1.58 12.41
N ALA A 301 0.21 -2.30 11.89
CA ALA A 301 0.43 -3.48 11.06
C ALA A 301 0.93 -3.10 9.65
N HIS A 302 0.44 -1.98 9.11
CA HIS A 302 0.95 -1.39 7.87
C HIS A 302 2.44 -1.03 8.01
N GLU A 303 2.79 -0.22 9.02
CA GLU A 303 4.19 0.17 9.27
C GLU A 303 5.11 -1.03 9.55
N LEU A 304 4.60 -2.06 10.22
CA LEU A 304 5.34 -3.30 10.42
C LEU A 304 5.55 -4.08 9.11
N GLY A 305 4.55 -4.07 8.22
CA GLY A 305 4.62 -4.69 6.90
C GLY A 305 5.77 -4.18 6.04
N HIS A 306 6.08 -2.90 6.19
CA HIS A 306 7.23 -2.28 5.52
C HIS A 306 8.57 -2.90 5.90
N HIS A 307 8.72 -3.52 7.09
CA HIS A 307 9.96 -4.17 7.47
C HIS A 307 10.36 -5.31 6.53
N TRP A 308 9.40 -5.87 5.76
CA TRP A 308 9.67 -6.78 4.63
C TRP A 308 9.62 -6.03 3.29
N TRP A 309 8.56 -5.21 3.07
CA TRP A 309 8.30 -4.50 1.83
C TRP A 309 8.59 -3.00 1.95
N GLY A 310 9.79 -2.60 1.57
CA GLY A 310 10.30 -1.23 1.72
C GLY A 310 11.66 -1.22 2.38
N ASP A 311 11.80 -1.90 3.52
CA ASP A 311 13.03 -1.94 4.30
C ASP A 311 14.00 -3.00 3.81
N LEU A 312 13.59 -4.27 3.71
CA LEU A 312 14.43 -5.32 3.10
C LEU A 312 14.47 -5.20 1.57
N VAL A 313 13.33 -4.92 0.96
CA VAL A 313 13.19 -4.80 -0.50
C VAL A 313 12.64 -3.43 -0.85
N ALA A 314 13.52 -2.49 -1.22
CA ALA A 314 13.14 -1.13 -1.56
C ALA A 314 12.68 -1.00 -3.02
N PRO A 315 11.86 0.00 -3.40
CA PRO A 315 11.67 0.34 -4.79
C PRO A 315 12.94 0.94 -5.38
N THR A 316 13.27 0.64 -6.64
CA THR A 316 14.45 1.22 -7.30
C THR A 316 14.34 2.74 -7.46
N ILE A 317 13.15 3.23 -7.78
CA ILE A 317 12.83 4.66 -7.91
C ILE A 317 11.45 4.96 -7.33
N HIS A 318 11.22 6.20 -7.00
CA HIS A 318 9.97 6.67 -6.39
C HIS A 318 8.71 6.43 -7.24
N ASN A 319 8.82 6.36 -8.57
CA ASN A 319 7.68 6.08 -9.45
C ASN A 319 7.16 4.63 -9.37
N HIS A 320 7.83 3.77 -8.61
CA HIS A 320 7.38 2.40 -8.27
C HIS A 320 7.01 2.26 -6.79
N MET A 321 6.61 3.35 -6.12
CA MET A 321 6.33 3.40 -4.68
C MET A 321 5.30 2.36 -4.22
N TRP A 322 4.34 1.99 -5.07
CA TRP A 322 3.36 0.97 -4.75
C TRP A 322 3.97 -0.40 -4.40
N LEU A 323 5.21 -0.71 -4.87
CA LEU A 323 5.92 -1.95 -4.52
C LEU A 323 6.29 -2.05 -3.03
N LYS A 324 6.18 -0.94 -2.31
CA LYS A 324 6.35 -0.91 -0.86
C LYS A 324 5.00 -0.62 -0.19
N GLU A 325 4.28 0.41 -0.62
CA GLU A 325 3.04 0.86 0.04
C GLU A 325 1.88 -0.12 -0.15
N GLY A 326 1.73 -0.69 -1.35
CA GLY A 326 0.67 -1.67 -1.64
C GLY A 326 0.81 -2.96 -0.82
N PRO A 327 1.96 -3.63 -0.79
CA PRO A 327 2.19 -4.78 0.10
C PRO A 327 2.09 -4.45 1.58
N ALA A 328 2.51 -3.25 2.04
CA ALA A 328 2.37 -2.84 3.43
C ALA A 328 0.90 -2.62 3.82
N GLU A 329 0.11 -1.96 2.96
CA GLU A 329 -1.33 -1.82 3.16
C GLU A 329 -2.02 -3.19 3.16
N TYR A 330 -1.68 -4.07 2.24
CA TYR A 330 -2.20 -5.44 2.21
C TYR A 330 -1.75 -6.26 3.43
N SER A 331 -0.59 -5.98 4.01
CA SER A 331 -0.13 -6.60 5.26
C SER A 331 -1.06 -6.27 6.43
N SER A 332 -1.62 -5.06 6.47
CA SER A 332 -2.64 -4.72 7.46
C SER A 332 -3.94 -5.52 7.26
N HIS A 333 -4.31 -5.82 6.01
CA HIS A 333 -5.46 -6.70 5.71
C HIS A 333 -5.19 -8.15 6.14
N LEU A 334 -3.97 -8.66 5.91
CA LEU A 334 -3.56 -10.00 6.34
C LEU A 334 -3.52 -10.14 7.87
N PHE A 335 -3.18 -9.08 8.58
CA PHE A 335 -3.29 -9.02 10.05
C PHE A 335 -4.75 -9.16 10.50
N VAL A 336 -5.70 -8.46 9.85
CA VAL A 336 -7.13 -8.59 10.15
C VAL A 336 -7.62 -10.00 9.88
N GLU A 337 -7.22 -10.63 8.76
CA GLU A 337 -7.55 -12.02 8.46
C GLU A 337 -7.05 -12.98 9.56
N TRP A 338 -5.82 -12.78 10.01
CA TRP A 338 -5.21 -13.61 11.05
C TRP A 338 -5.90 -13.48 12.40
N LYS A 339 -6.25 -12.26 12.78
CA LYS A 339 -6.82 -11.94 14.08
C LYS A 339 -8.33 -12.18 14.14
N ASP A 340 -9.07 -11.65 13.18
CA ASP A 340 -10.53 -11.53 13.21
C ASP A 340 -11.23 -12.53 12.26
N GLY A 341 -10.45 -13.23 11.41
CA GLY A 341 -10.93 -14.27 10.52
C GLY A 341 -11.29 -13.78 9.11
N HIS A 342 -11.60 -14.75 8.24
CA HIS A 342 -11.76 -14.52 6.81
C HIS A 342 -12.95 -13.60 6.46
N GLU A 343 -14.06 -13.63 7.21
CA GLU A 343 -15.22 -12.76 6.97
C GLU A 343 -14.86 -11.28 7.17
N ALA A 344 -14.17 -10.95 8.26
CA ALA A 344 -13.70 -9.59 8.53
C ALA A 344 -12.68 -9.12 7.49
N PHE A 345 -11.83 -10.02 7.00
CA PHE A 345 -10.90 -9.73 5.91
C PHE A 345 -11.63 -9.41 4.60
N VAL A 346 -12.64 -10.19 4.21
CA VAL A 346 -13.43 -9.94 2.99
C VAL A 346 -14.14 -8.60 3.07
N ASP A 347 -14.72 -8.26 4.22
CA ASP A 347 -15.33 -6.95 4.44
C ASP A 347 -14.33 -5.81 4.26
N LEU A 348 -13.14 -5.93 4.86
CA LEU A 348 -12.06 -4.94 4.73
C LEU A 348 -11.56 -4.81 3.28
N VAL A 349 -11.41 -5.93 2.56
CA VAL A 349 -11.04 -5.92 1.14
C VAL A 349 -12.10 -5.21 0.29
N LYS A 350 -13.39 -5.42 0.59
CA LYS A 350 -14.49 -4.70 -0.08
C LYS A 350 -14.49 -3.20 0.26
N ASP A 351 -14.24 -2.83 1.51
CA ASP A 351 -14.10 -1.42 1.93
C ASP A 351 -12.95 -0.74 1.16
N ASN A 352 -11.79 -1.41 1.10
CA ASN A 352 -10.65 -0.93 0.31
C ASN A 352 -11.01 -0.77 -1.17
N GLN A 353 -11.68 -1.76 -1.76
CA GLN A 353 -12.08 -1.70 -3.16
C GLN A 353 -13.13 -0.61 -3.42
N GLN A 354 -14.07 -0.38 -2.49
CA GLN A 354 -15.02 0.73 -2.59
C GLN A 354 -14.26 2.06 -2.66
N PHE A 355 -13.28 2.25 -1.79
CA PHE A 355 -12.45 3.46 -1.81
C PHE A 355 -11.68 3.62 -3.15
N VAL A 356 -11.15 2.52 -3.71
CA VAL A 356 -10.50 2.55 -5.04
C VAL A 356 -11.46 3.01 -6.13
N LEU A 357 -12.70 2.53 -6.10
CA LEU A 357 -13.71 2.81 -7.12
C LEU A 357 -14.28 4.23 -7.04
N GLU A 358 -14.47 4.76 -5.83
CA GLU A 358 -15.14 6.03 -5.56
C GLU A 358 -14.16 7.20 -5.43
N GLU A 359 -13.04 7.02 -4.73
CA GLU A 359 -12.24 8.12 -4.19
C GLU A 359 -10.86 8.28 -4.85
N CYS A 360 -10.17 7.18 -5.21
CA CYS A 360 -8.78 7.27 -5.65
C CYS A 360 -8.59 8.21 -6.85
N HIS A 361 -9.44 8.08 -7.86
CA HIS A 361 -9.33 8.91 -9.08
C HIS A 361 -9.72 10.38 -8.85
N VAL A 362 -10.48 10.65 -7.80
CA VAL A 362 -10.86 12.02 -7.41
C VAL A 362 -9.72 12.68 -6.66
N GLN A 363 -9.20 12.01 -5.62
CA GLN A 363 -8.16 12.55 -4.76
C GLN A 363 -6.80 12.66 -5.46
N ASP A 364 -6.53 11.80 -6.44
CA ASP A 364 -5.32 11.82 -7.27
C ASP A 364 -5.54 12.51 -8.63
N GLU A 365 -6.63 13.29 -8.79
CA GLU A 365 -6.93 14.09 -9.98
C GLU A 365 -6.96 13.29 -11.31
N GLY A 366 -7.33 12.01 -11.26
CA GLY A 366 -7.48 11.12 -12.40
C GLY A 366 -7.13 9.65 -12.15
N PHE A 367 -7.36 8.82 -13.14
CA PHE A 367 -6.97 7.42 -13.11
C PHE A 367 -5.49 7.28 -13.49
N HIS A 368 -4.69 6.66 -12.62
CA HIS A 368 -3.25 6.49 -12.84
C HIS A 368 -2.84 5.01 -12.87
N PRO A 369 -1.81 4.65 -13.68
CA PRO A 369 -1.14 3.37 -13.53
C PRO A 369 -0.34 3.37 -12.23
N LEU A 370 -0.11 2.21 -11.64
CA LEU A 370 0.76 2.08 -10.46
C LEU A 370 2.25 2.20 -10.80
N SER A 371 2.63 1.89 -12.06
CA SER A 371 4.02 1.99 -12.54
C SER A 371 4.10 2.35 -14.02
N PRO A 372 4.80 3.44 -14.36
CA PRO A 372 5.29 4.45 -13.43
C PRO A 372 4.16 5.35 -12.92
N MET A 373 4.12 5.61 -11.62
CA MET A 373 3.25 6.62 -11.02
C MET A 373 3.77 8.02 -11.34
N PRO A 374 2.92 9.00 -11.70
CA PRO A 374 3.33 10.40 -11.82
C PRO A 374 3.96 10.95 -10.53
N ASP A 375 4.94 11.84 -10.65
CA ASP A 375 5.70 12.37 -9.52
C ASP A 375 4.82 13.03 -8.44
N GLU A 376 3.77 13.73 -8.84
CA GLU A 376 2.83 14.41 -7.96
C GLU A 376 1.92 13.46 -7.16
N HIS A 377 1.82 12.18 -7.57
CA HIS A 377 0.92 11.18 -6.98
C HIS A 377 1.63 9.95 -6.42
N ILE A 378 2.96 9.99 -6.23
CA ILE A 378 3.74 8.84 -5.72
C ILE A 378 3.28 8.37 -4.34
N TYR A 379 2.74 9.27 -3.52
CA TYR A 379 2.05 8.99 -2.25
C TYR A 379 0.54 9.25 -2.35
N GLY A 380 -0.01 9.12 -3.57
CA GLY A 380 -1.44 9.23 -3.84
C GLY A 380 -2.21 7.98 -3.41
N ARG A 381 -3.53 8.08 -3.49
CA ARG A 381 -4.44 7.01 -3.05
C ARG A 381 -4.33 5.74 -3.87
N HIS A 382 -4.03 5.86 -5.16
CA HIS A 382 -3.77 4.67 -5.99
C HIS A 382 -2.58 3.86 -5.48
N THR A 383 -1.52 4.50 -5.03
CA THR A 383 -0.31 3.83 -4.55
C THR A 383 -0.60 2.87 -3.39
N TYR A 384 -1.43 3.28 -2.43
CA TYR A 384 -1.81 2.50 -1.25
C TYR A 384 -2.97 1.54 -1.56
N TYR A 385 -4.14 2.08 -1.83
CA TYR A 385 -5.39 1.31 -1.89
C TYR A 385 -5.49 0.42 -3.14
N LYS A 386 -5.21 0.96 -4.34
CA LYS A 386 -5.12 0.14 -5.55
C LYS A 386 -3.91 -0.80 -5.47
N GLY A 387 -2.80 -0.37 -4.86
CA GLY A 387 -1.65 -1.23 -4.57
C GLY A 387 -2.03 -2.46 -3.75
N ALA A 388 -2.79 -2.29 -2.65
CA ALA A 388 -3.32 -3.39 -1.86
C ALA A 388 -4.29 -4.28 -2.65
N SER A 389 -5.17 -3.67 -3.47
CA SER A 389 -6.07 -4.43 -4.36
C SER A 389 -5.30 -5.31 -5.36
N ILE A 390 -4.18 -4.84 -5.89
CA ILE A 390 -3.33 -5.64 -6.80
C ILE A 390 -2.68 -6.83 -6.06
N MET A 391 -2.23 -6.65 -4.82
CA MET A 391 -1.72 -7.75 -4.00
C MET A 391 -2.81 -8.79 -3.72
N HIS A 392 -4.03 -8.35 -3.42
CA HIS A 392 -5.18 -9.24 -3.25
C HIS A 392 -5.50 -10.02 -4.53
N ASN A 393 -5.53 -9.34 -5.67
CA ASN A 393 -5.75 -9.97 -6.97
C ASN A 393 -4.64 -10.97 -7.33
N LEU A 394 -3.39 -10.65 -7.02
CA LEU A 394 -2.26 -11.58 -7.22
C LEU A 394 -2.44 -12.86 -6.39
N ARG A 395 -2.88 -12.73 -5.13
CA ARG A 395 -3.25 -13.87 -4.29
C ARG A 395 -4.39 -14.69 -4.91
N ALA A 396 -5.40 -14.04 -5.51
CA ALA A 396 -6.48 -14.72 -6.21
C ALA A 396 -5.99 -15.49 -7.45
N TYR A 397 -5.03 -14.94 -8.19
CA TYR A 397 -4.45 -15.60 -9.37
C TYR A 397 -3.63 -16.82 -9.01
N LEU A 398 -2.88 -16.78 -7.92
CA LEU A 398 -1.92 -17.80 -7.52
C LEU A 398 -2.51 -18.82 -6.52
N GLY A 399 -3.47 -18.40 -5.72
CA GLY A 399 -3.92 -19.14 -4.54
C GLY A 399 -3.00 -18.91 -3.35
N ASP A 400 -3.52 -19.11 -2.13
CA ASP A 400 -2.88 -18.72 -0.87
C ASP A 400 -1.47 -19.27 -0.68
N ASP A 401 -1.28 -20.57 -0.84
CA ASP A 401 0.01 -21.21 -0.57
C ASP A 401 1.09 -20.79 -1.57
N VAL A 402 0.73 -20.67 -2.86
CA VAL A 402 1.67 -20.23 -3.91
C VAL A 402 1.99 -18.75 -3.75
N PHE A 403 1.00 -17.91 -3.48
CA PHE A 403 1.20 -16.48 -3.23
C PHE A 403 2.13 -16.23 -2.05
N ARG A 404 1.89 -16.91 -0.92
CA ARG A 404 2.73 -16.84 0.28
C ARG A 404 4.18 -17.22 -0.02
N GLN A 405 4.38 -18.40 -0.64
CA GLN A 405 5.73 -18.87 -0.95
C GLN A 405 6.44 -17.95 -1.94
N ALA A 406 5.75 -17.49 -3.00
CA ALA A 406 6.31 -16.57 -3.98
C ALA A 406 6.70 -15.22 -3.36
N GLY A 407 5.89 -14.68 -2.43
CA GLY A 407 6.24 -13.48 -1.68
C GLY A 407 7.52 -13.65 -0.85
N GLN A 408 7.64 -14.76 -0.14
CA GLN A 408 8.86 -15.10 0.61
C GLN A 408 10.08 -15.27 -0.30
N ASP A 409 9.91 -15.90 -1.46
CA ASP A 409 10.99 -16.11 -2.45
C ASP A 409 11.47 -14.79 -3.06
N VAL A 410 10.54 -13.86 -3.36
CA VAL A 410 10.88 -12.49 -3.83
C VAL A 410 11.70 -11.74 -2.78
N ILE A 411 11.25 -11.76 -1.52
CA ILE A 411 11.97 -11.10 -0.41
C ILE A 411 13.36 -11.71 -0.26
N ALA A 412 13.47 -13.03 -0.27
CA ALA A 412 14.77 -13.71 -0.16
C ALA A 412 15.70 -13.40 -1.34
N ALA A 413 15.17 -13.30 -2.57
CA ALA A 413 15.95 -12.98 -3.78
C ALA A 413 16.43 -11.52 -3.82
N ARG A 414 15.75 -10.62 -3.13
CA ARG A 414 16.04 -9.17 -3.07
C ARG A 414 16.37 -8.68 -1.66
N PHE A 415 16.74 -9.58 -0.78
CA PHE A 415 17.11 -9.25 0.60
C PHE A 415 18.21 -8.17 0.62
N ASP A 416 17.99 -7.10 1.38
CA ASP A 416 18.86 -5.91 1.45
C ASP A 416 19.14 -5.26 0.09
N SER A 417 18.15 -5.27 -0.79
CA SER A 417 18.30 -4.78 -2.16
C SER A 417 17.08 -3.96 -2.60
N HIS A 418 16.93 -3.81 -3.89
CA HIS A 418 15.85 -3.04 -4.51
C HIS A 418 15.29 -3.80 -5.72
N MET A 419 14.10 -3.40 -6.15
CA MET A 419 13.46 -3.93 -7.35
C MET A 419 12.58 -2.88 -8.03
N ASP A 420 12.36 -3.04 -9.31
CA ASP A 420 11.30 -2.37 -10.05
C ASP A 420 10.15 -3.36 -10.36
N VAL A 421 9.09 -2.88 -11.03
CA VAL A 421 7.93 -3.71 -11.35
C VAL A 421 8.28 -4.87 -12.29
N ALA A 422 9.27 -4.70 -13.16
CA ALA A 422 9.70 -5.76 -14.07
C ALA A 422 10.53 -6.83 -13.35
N ASP A 423 11.31 -6.44 -12.35
CA ASP A 423 11.98 -7.37 -11.44
C ASP A 423 10.95 -8.16 -10.63
N PHE A 424 9.92 -7.50 -10.10
CA PHE A 424 8.86 -8.14 -9.31
C PHE A 424 8.09 -9.16 -10.15
N GLU A 425 7.62 -8.78 -11.36
CA GLU A 425 7.00 -9.68 -12.34
C GLU A 425 7.88 -10.91 -12.61
N MET A 426 9.14 -10.68 -12.96
CA MET A 426 10.10 -11.75 -13.29
C MET A 426 10.32 -12.71 -12.11
N LEU A 427 10.49 -12.20 -10.90
CA LEU A 427 10.74 -13.02 -9.71
C LEU A 427 9.52 -13.87 -9.34
N LEU A 428 8.32 -13.31 -9.48
CA LEU A 428 7.08 -14.06 -9.28
C LEU A 428 6.91 -15.14 -10.34
N GLU A 429 7.19 -14.86 -11.61
CA GLU A 429 7.16 -15.87 -12.69
C GLU A 429 8.20 -16.99 -12.46
N GLU A 430 9.41 -16.64 -11.99
CA GLU A 430 10.43 -17.63 -11.64
C GLU A 430 10.01 -18.52 -10.45
N ALA A 431 9.36 -17.94 -9.44
CA ALA A 431 8.90 -18.66 -8.27
C ALA A 431 7.68 -19.56 -8.53
N THR A 432 6.77 -19.13 -9.38
CA THR A 432 5.47 -19.80 -9.60
C THR A 432 5.44 -20.67 -10.87
N GLY A 433 6.21 -20.31 -11.87
CA GLY A 433 6.14 -20.91 -13.22
C GLY A 433 4.96 -20.41 -14.07
N GLU A 434 4.18 -19.44 -13.56
CA GLU A 434 3.04 -18.85 -14.26
C GLU A 434 3.48 -17.66 -15.11
N ASP A 435 2.81 -17.41 -16.24
CA ASP A 435 2.97 -16.18 -17.04
C ASP A 435 2.10 -15.09 -16.44
N LEU A 436 2.72 -14.15 -15.74
CA LEU A 436 2.05 -13.03 -15.08
C LEU A 436 2.10 -11.72 -15.90
N THR A 437 2.72 -11.75 -17.09
CA THR A 437 2.75 -10.57 -17.97
C THR A 437 1.36 -9.99 -18.25
N PRO A 438 0.32 -10.78 -18.57
CA PRO A 438 -1.03 -10.23 -18.76
C PRO A 438 -1.59 -9.57 -17.51
N PHE A 439 -1.30 -10.12 -16.33
CA PHE A 439 -1.72 -9.54 -15.05
C PHE A 439 -1.08 -8.16 -14.83
N PHE A 440 0.25 -8.05 -14.93
CA PHE A 440 0.94 -6.77 -14.71
C PHE A 440 0.59 -5.72 -15.76
N GLU A 441 0.46 -6.12 -17.04
CA GLU A 441 0.03 -5.23 -18.11
C GLU A 441 -1.38 -4.67 -17.88
N ALA A 442 -2.29 -5.49 -17.34
CA ALA A 442 -3.69 -5.10 -17.08
C ALA A 442 -3.85 -4.29 -15.79
N GLN A 443 -3.22 -4.70 -14.71
CA GLN A 443 -3.56 -4.23 -13.38
C GLN A 443 -2.61 -3.14 -12.84
N ALA A 444 -1.30 -3.23 -13.17
CA ALA A 444 -0.29 -2.32 -12.65
C ALA A 444 0.19 -1.27 -13.65
N LEU A 445 0.30 -1.62 -14.94
CA LEU A 445 0.91 -0.78 -15.97
C LEU A 445 -0.08 0.07 -16.76
N GLN A 446 -1.38 -0.10 -16.54
CA GLN A 446 -2.42 0.79 -17.07
C GLN A 446 -3.36 1.30 -15.96
N PRO A 447 -4.01 2.45 -16.19
CA PRO A 447 -4.98 2.99 -15.24
C PRO A 447 -6.30 2.21 -15.24
N GLY A 448 -7.19 2.54 -14.30
CA GLY A 448 -8.56 2.06 -14.30
C GLY A 448 -8.72 0.62 -13.83
N PHE A 449 -9.82 -0.01 -14.24
CA PHE A 449 -10.21 -1.36 -13.83
C PHE A 449 -11.22 -1.98 -14.81
N SER A 450 -11.42 -3.29 -14.69
CA SER A 450 -12.43 -4.06 -15.43
C SER A 450 -13.49 -4.64 -14.51
N THR A 451 -14.63 -5.03 -15.09
CA THR A 451 -15.67 -5.81 -14.42
C THR A 451 -16.32 -6.78 -15.40
N TRP A 452 -16.68 -7.96 -14.90
CA TRP A 452 -17.42 -8.97 -15.68
C TRP A 452 -18.91 -8.88 -15.41
N VAL A 453 -19.70 -8.99 -16.48
CA VAL A 453 -21.16 -9.10 -16.45
C VAL A 453 -21.62 -10.34 -17.18
N VAL A 454 -22.76 -10.90 -16.75
CA VAL A 454 -23.42 -12.01 -17.47
C VAL A 454 -24.39 -11.41 -18.48
N ASP A 455 -24.07 -11.53 -19.77
CA ASP A 455 -24.94 -11.07 -20.86
C ASP A 455 -26.14 -12.01 -21.06
N SER A 456 -25.88 -13.31 -20.98
CA SER A 456 -26.93 -14.34 -21.07
C SER A 456 -26.48 -15.65 -20.48
N MET A 457 -27.48 -16.48 -20.15
CA MET A 457 -27.29 -17.81 -19.59
C MET A 457 -28.22 -18.79 -20.28
N SER A 458 -27.74 -20.02 -20.47
CA SER A 458 -28.56 -21.14 -20.91
C SER A 458 -28.29 -22.37 -20.06
N THR A 459 -29.33 -23.02 -19.58
CA THR A 459 -29.24 -24.25 -18.79
C THR A 459 -30.08 -25.35 -19.46
N GLY A 460 -29.55 -26.55 -19.51
CA GLY A 460 -30.25 -27.70 -20.05
C GLY A 460 -29.80 -29.03 -19.43
N PRO A 461 -30.63 -30.09 -19.53
CA PRO A 461 -30.26 -31.39 -19.02
C PRO A 461 -29.15 -32.01 -19.86
N GLU A 462 -28.13 -32.57 -19.23
CA GLU A 462 -27.03 -33.27 -19.86
C GLU A 462 -26.58 -34.49 -19.02
N ASN A 463 -26.65 -35.69 -19.61
CA ASN A 463 -26.16 -36.93 -18.99
C ASN A 463 -26.65 -37.22 -17.54
N GLY A 464 -27.83 -36.76 -17.17
CA GLY A 464 -28.40 -36.95 -15.84
C GLY A 464 -28.07 -35.82 -14.84
N CYS A 465 -27.34 -34.82 -15.26
CA CYS A 465 -27.04 -33.54 -14.56
C CYS A 465 -27.62 -32.39 -15.37
N PHE A 466 -27.31 -31.18 -14.96
CA PHE A 466 -27.55 -29.95 -15.72
C PHE A 466 -26.22 -29.43 -16.28
N ALA A 467 -26.23 -28.87 -17.47
CA ALA A 467 -25.12 -28.07 -17.99
C ALA A 467 -25.59 -26.62 -18.16
N THR A 468 -24.83 -25.68 -17.61
CA THR A 468 -25.06 -24.24 -17.74
C THR A 468 -23.92 -23.59 -18.49
N THR A 469 -24.27 -22.77 -19.49
CA THR A 469 -23.32 -21.91 -20.20
C THR A 469 -23.66 -20.47 -19.89
N LEU A 470 -22.66 -19.73 -19.39
CA LEU A 470 -22.70 -18.28 -19.22
C LEU A 470 -21.97 -17.63 -20.36
N HIS A 471 -22.56 -16.61 -20.97
CA HIS A 471 -21.90 -15.69 -21.88
C HIS A 471 -21.55 -14.43 -21.10
N LEU A 472 -20.25 -14.11 -21.07
CA LEU A 472 -19.68 -13.06 -20.25
C LEU A 472 -19.17 -11.91 -21.11
N HIS A 473 -19.29 -10.71 -20.59
CA HIS A 473 -18.78 -9.50 -21.22
C HIS A 473 -17.91 -8.74 -20.19
N GLN A 474 -16.68 -8.45 -20.57
CA GLN A 474 -15.79 -7.64 -19.77
C GLN A 474 -15.99 -6.15 -20.11
N LYS A 475 -16.36 -5.36 -19.13
CA LYS A 475 -16.50 -3.92 -19.25
C LYS A 475 -15.30 -3.22 -18.64
N LEU A 476 -14.87 -2.14 -19.27
CA LEU A 476 -13.70 -1.36 -18.88
C LEU A 476 -14.08 0.04 -18.41
N ARG A 477 -13.38 0.55 -17.41
CA ARG A 477 -13.38 1.96 -17.03
C ARG A 477 -11.95 2.47 -16.93
N ALA A 478 -11.62 3.47 -17.74
CA ALA A 478 -10.30 4.07 -17.84
C ALA A 478 -9.14 3.12 -18.23
N CYS A 479 -9.41 1.85 -18.47
CA CYS A 479 -8.47 0.91 -19.07
C CYS A 479 -8.47 1.02 -20.59
N THR A 480 -7.34 0.68 -21.22
CA THR A 480 -7.18 0.65 -22.68
C THR A 480 -7.16 -0.76 -23.27
N GLY A 481 -7.03 -1.79 -22.46
CA GLY A 481 -6.97 -3.17 -22.87
C GLY A 481 -7.80 -4.08 -21.95
N PHE A 482 -8.36 -5.13 -22.53
CA PHE A 482 -9.07 -6.15 -21.78
C PHE A 482 -8.09 -7.00 -20.97
N HIS A 483 -8.52 -7.42 -19.79
CA HIS A 483 -7.77 -8.33 -18.95
C HIS A 483 -7.88 -9.76 -19.49
N GLU A 484 -6.82 -10.51 -19.32
CA GLU A 484 -6.70 -11.89 -19.83
C GLU A 484 -6.38 -12.84 -18.68
N ASN A 485 -6.87 -14.08 -18.81
CA ASN A 485 -6.60 -15.15 -17.85
C ASN A 485 -6.98 -14.83 -16.40
N GLU A 486 -8.04 -14.02 -16.17
CA GLU A 486 -8.53 -13.70 -14.84
C GLU A 486 -9.21 -14.90 -14.16
N PRO A 487 -8.90 -15.20 -12.89
CA PRO A 487 -9.68 -16.16 -12.12
C PRO A 487 -11.06 -15.56 -11.82
N LEU A 488 -12.10 -16.31 -12.12
CA LEU A 488 -13.48 -15.87 -11.86
C LEU A 488 -14.25 -17.01 -11.20
N ASP A 489 -14.65 -16.79 -9.96
CA ASP A 489 -15.49 -17.72 -9.22
C ASP A 489 -16.96 -17.42 -9.46
N VAL A 490 -17.73 -18.47 -9.73
CA VAL A 490 -19.18 -18.41 -9.90
C VAL A 490 -19.84 -19.11 -8.73
N THR A 491 -20.58 -18.38 -7.92
CA THR A 491 -21.35 -18.90 -6.81
C THR A 491 -22.77 -19.22 -7.27
N LEU A 492 -23.23 -20.45 -7.04
CA LEU A 492 -24.58 -20.93 -7.32
C LEU A 492 -25.29 -21.16 -6.01
N TRP A 493 -26.50 -20.60 -5.84
CA TRP A 493 -27.35 -20.84 -4.66
C TRP A 493 -28.49 -21.80 -5.06
N ASN A 494 -28.66 -22.89 -4.30
CA ASN A 494 -29.81 -23.79 -4.44
C ASN A 494 -31.05 -23.23 -3.71
N ALA A 495 -32.18 -23.96 -3.75
CA ALA A 495 -33.43 -23.55 -3.12
C ALA A 495 -33.33 -23.46 -1.57
N GLN A 496 -32.36 -24.07 -0.95
CA GLN A 496 -32.07 -24.01 0.48
C GLN A 496 -31.03 -22.92 0.83
N TRP A 497 -30.56 -22.18 -0.18
CA TRP A 497 -29.51 -21.17 -0.11
C TRP A 497 -28.11 -21.72 0.18
N ASP A 498 -27.95 -23.05 0.11
CA ASP A 498 -26.61 -23.63 0.11
C ASP A 498 -25.87 -23.21 -1.16
N THR A 499 -24.58 -23.03 -1.05
CA THR A 499 -23.75 -22.54 -2.14
C THR A 499 -22.88 -23.64 -2.75
N THR A 500 -22.73 -23.58 -4.08
CA THR A 500 -21.73 -24.35 -4.84
C THR A 500 -20.87 -23.39 -5.61
N LEU A 501 -19.54 -23.58 -5.54
CA LEU A 501 -18.56 -22.73 -6.19
C LEU A 501 -18.03 -23.39 -7.46
N VAL A 502 -17.98 -22.63 -8.55
CA VAL A 502 -17.39 -23.04 -9.83
C VAL A 502 -16.23 -22.10 -10.13
N HIS A 503 -15.01 -22.66 -10.26
CA HIS A 503 -13.83 -21.92 -10.60
C HIS A 503 -13.64 -21.88 -12.13
N ALA A 504 -13.38 -20.69 -12.67
CA ALA A 504 -13.11 -20.49 -14.09
C ALA A 504 -11.91 -19.56 -14.31
N ARG A 505 -11.39 -19.55 -15.52
CA ARG A 505 -10.48 -18.53 -16.04
C ARG A 505 -11.15 -17.89 -17.25
N VAL A 506 -11.11 -16.56 -17.32
CA VAL A 506 -11.79 -15.78 -18.35
C VAL A 506 -10.87 -14.69 -18.89
N GLY A 507 -11.12 -14.21 -20.12
CA GLY A 507 -10.29 -13.17 -20.74
C GLY A 507 -10.91 -12.56 -22.00
N GLY A 508 -10.38 -11.40 -22.41
CA GLY A 508 -10.84 -10.68 -23.58
C GLY A 508 -12.16 -9.93 -23.36
N GLU A 509 -12.69 -9.33 -24.43
CA GLU A 509 -13.94 -8.55 -24.37
C GLU A 509 -15.16 -9.42 -24.06
N PHE A 510 -15.22 -10.60 -24.68
CA PHE A 510 -16.30 -11.58 -24.51
C PHE A 510 -15.70 -12.96 -24.27
N ASP A 511 -16.30 -13.68 -23.31
CA ASP A 511 -15.92 -15.04 -23.01
C ASP A 511 -17.15 -15.87 -22.65
N GLN A 512 -16.97 -17.20 -22.59
CA GLN A 512 -18.02 -18.10 -22.12
C GLN A 512 -17.45 -19.20 -21.25
N ILE A 513 -18.16 -19.51 -20.18
CA ILE A 513 -17.85 -20.64 -19.32
C ILE A 513 -19.00 -21.63 -19.35
N THR A 514 -18.69 -22.93 -19.39
CA THR A 514 -19.69 -24.00 -19.32
C THR A 514 -19.32 -24.95 -18.18
N PHE A 515 -20.27 -25.21 -17.30
CA PHE A 515 -20.07 -26.10 -16.16
C PHE A 515 -21.27 -27.01 -15.95
N GLN A 516 -21.04 -28.15 -15.29
CA GLN A 516 -22.07 -29.09 -14.90
C GLN A 516 -22.40 -28.96 -13.43
N HIS A 517 -23.68 -29.17 -13.07
CA HIS A 517 -24.15 -29.17 -11.70
C HIS A 517 -25.26 -30.23 -11.52
N GLU A 518 -25.32 -30.82 -10.32
CA GLU A 518 -26.23 -31.95 -10.05
C GLU A 518 -27.63 -31.45 -9.73
N GLU A 519 -27.75 -30.33 -9.03
CA GLU A 519 -29.01 -29.75 -8.57
C GLU A 519 -29.30 -28.41 -9.27
N PRO A 520 -30.59 -28.06 -9.48
CA PRO A 520 -30.92 -26.73 -9.99
C PRO A 520 -30.49 -25.65 -9.00
N PHE A 521 -29.98 -24.54 -9.53
CA PHE A 521 -29.74 -23.32 -8.75
C PHE A 521 -30.83 -22.29 -9.02
N ILE A 522 -31.06 -21.40 -8.06
CA ILE A 522 -32.08 -20.33 -8.11
C ILE A 522 -31.46 -18.95 -8.30
N LEU A 523 -30.20 -18.77 -7.87
CA LEU A 523 -29.46 -17.53 -7.98
C LEU A 523 -28.02 -17.85 -8.38
N LEU A 524 -27.40 -16.91 -9.11
CA LEU A 524 -26.01 -16.98 -9.54
C LEU A 524 -25.34 -15.64 -9.27
N GLY A 525 -24.13 -15.66 -8.73
CA GLY A 525 -23.28 -14.48 -8.56
C GLY A 525 -21.87 -14.74 -9.07
N LEU A 526 -21.28 -13.76 -9.76
CA LEU A 526 -19.88 -13.77 -10.07
C LEU A 526 -19.10 -13.21 -8.89
N ASN A 527 -17.95 -13.81 -8.55
CA ASN A 527 -16.99 -13.28 -7.56
C ASN A 527 -17.67 -12.82 -6.24
N ALA A 528 -18.66 -13.58 -5.77
CA ALA A 528 -19.49 -13.20 -4.61
C ALA A 528 -18.73 -13.19 -3.28
N ASP A 529 -17.62 -13.91 -3.19
CA ASP A 529 -16.72 -14.01 -2.05
C ASP A 529 -15.66 -12.89 -1.99
N GLY A 530 -15.68 -11.96 -2.97
CA GLY A 530 -14.71 -10.87 -3.03
C GLY A 530 -13.28 -11.29 -3.33
N LYS A 531 -13.07 -12.49 -3.87
CA LYS A 531 -11.75 -13.05 -4.16
C LYS A 531 -10.93 -12.22 -5.14
N LEU A 532 -11.59 -11.53 -6.08
CA LEU A 532 -10.95 -10.66 -7.05
C LEU A 532 -11.52 -9.24 -6.94
N ASN A 533 -10.67 -8.26 -6.72
CA ASN A 533 -11.06 -6.85 -6.77
C ASN A 533 -11.26 -6.42 -8.22
N GLN A 534 -12.50 -6.06 -8.55
CA GLN A 534 -12.95 -5.63 -9.89
C GLN A 534 -13.66 -4.28 -9.80
N GLY A 535 -14.06 -3.73 -10.94
CA GLY A 535 -14.95 -2.56 -11.03
C GLY A 535 -16.38 -2.88 -10.63
N ARG A 536 -16.56 -3.67 -9.56
CA ARG A 536 -17.84 -4.11 -9.04
C ARG A 536 -17.76 -4.46 -7.56
N LEU A 537 -18.80 -4.11 -6.85
CA LEU A 537 -19.08 -4.59 -5.49
C LEU A 537 -20.47 -5.18 -5.41
N ASP A 538 -20.71 -6.04 -4.44
CA ASP A 538 -22.00 -6.70 -4.28
C ASP A 538 -22.34 -6.97 -2.81
N HIS A 539 -23.65 -7.09 -2.57
CA HIS A 539 -24.20 -7.52 -1.29
C HIS A 539 -25.35 -8.49 -1.49
N THR A 540 -25.30 -9.62 -0.78
CA THR A 540 -26.37 -10.64 -0.80
C THR A 540 -26.95 -10.76 0.60
N PHE A 541 -28.27 -10.68 0.72
CA PHE A 541 -28.96 -10.73 2.01
C PHE A 541 -30.29 -11.46 1.91
N ALA A 542 -30.72 -12.03 3.04
CA ALA A 542 -32.02 -12.68 3.19
C ALA A 542 -33.03 -11.74 3.80
N VAL A 543 -34.28 -11.77 3.31
CA VAL A 543 -35.42 -11.10 3.92
C VAL A 543 -36.43 -12.16 4.34
N THR A 544 -36.66 -12.25 5.65
CA THR A 544 -37.58 -13.24 6.27
C THR A 544 -38.82 -12.61 6.86
N GLU A 545 -38.86 -11.29 6.96
CA GLU A 545 -39.99 -10.51 7.46
C GLU A 545 -39.95 -9.10 6.84
N PRO A 546 -41.08 -8.37 6.78
CA PRO A 546 -41.07 -7.00 6.32
C PRO A 546 -40.11 -6.13 7.09
N THR A 547 -39.27 -5.37 6.36
CA THR A 547 -38.19 -4.52 6.89
C THR A 547 -38.32 -3.10 6.37
N GLY A 548 -37.98 -2.11 7.20
CA GLY A 548 -37.80 -0.74 6.74
C GLY A 548 -36.56 -0.58 5.88
N LEU A 549 -36.44 0.57 5.20
CA LEU A 549 -35.27 0.91 4.42
C LEU A 549 -33.99 0.92 5.27
N SER A 550 -33.00 0.12 4.87
CA SER A 550 -31.65 0.06 5.46
C SER A 550 -30.59 0.21 4.38
N ASN A 551 -29.45 0.81 4.72
CA ASN A 551 -28.30 0.87 3.82
C ASN A 551 -27.77 -0.55 3.61
N LEU A 552 -27.48 -0.88 2.36
CA LEU A 552 -26.71 -2.06 2.01
C LEU A 552 -25.23 -1.67 1.94
N PRO A 553 -24.32 -2.46 2.52
CA PRO A 553 -22.91 -2.22 2.38
C PRO A 553 -22.44 -2.27 0.91
N TRP A 554 -21.50 -1.45 0.55
CA TRP A 554 -20.72 -1.45 -0.72
C TRP A 554 -21.49 -1.23 -2.03
N VAL A 555 -22.81 -1.06 -1.99
CA VAL A 555 -23.61 -0.99 -3.24
C VAL A 555 -24.40 0.29 -3.42
N ASP A 556 -24.18 1.30 -2.60
CA ASP A 556 -24.83 2.63 -2.66
C ASP A 556 -26.35 2.56 -2.81
N MET A 557 -26.94 1.57 -2.16
CA MET A 557 -28.38 1.33 -2.22
C MET A 557 -28.96 1.14 -0.82
N ARG A 558 -30.18 1.63 -0.66
CA ARG A 558 -31.02 1.33 0.51
C ARG A 558 -32.17 0.45 0.05
N VAL A 559 -32.40 -0.63 0.75
CA VAL A 559 -33.51 -1.55 0.44
C VAL A 559 -34.37 -1.77 1.67
N GLY A 560 -35.70 -1.82 1.46
CA GLY A 560 -36.69 -2.25 2.40
C GLY A 560 -37.64 -3.24 1.74
N CYS A 561 -38.37 -4.01 2.53
CA CYS A 561 -39.38 -4.93 2.06
C CYS A 561 -40.70 -4.63 2.79
N ASP A 562 -41.66 -4.05 2.07
CA ASP A 562 -42.98 -3.70 2.66
C ASP A 562 -43.88 -4.93 2.83
N GLU A 563 -43.79 -5.86 1.90
CA GLU A 563 -44.62 -7.08 1.91
C GLU A 563 -43.77 -8.28 1.49
N ILE A 564 -43.87 -9.37 2.25
CA ILE A 564 -43.33 -10.67 1.93
C ILE A 564 -44.47 -11.69 1.99
N PRO A 565 -44.56 -12.69 1.07
CA PRO A 565 -45.59 -13.74 1.14
C PRO A 565 -45.57 -14.48 2.47
N GLU A 566 -46.75 -14.91 2.98
CA GLU A 566 -46.82 -15.65 4.24
C GLU A 566 -46.01 -16.96 4.15
N GLU A 567 -45.18 -17.21 5.17
CA GLU A 567 -44.30 -18.38 5.29
C GLU A 567 -43.19 -18.46 4.22
N ASP A 568 -42.91 -17.38 3.47
CA ASP A 568 -41.85 -17.32 2.49
C ASP A 568 -40.66 -16.51 3.00
N SER A 569 -39.52 -16.67 2.37
CA SER A 569 -38.34 -15.87 2.56
C SER A 569 -37.65 -15.64 1.20
N ILE A 570 -37.06 -14.51 1.03
CA ILE A 570 -36.38 -14.15 -0.23
C ILE A 570 -34.91 -13.93 -0.02
N LEU A 571 -34.14 -14.35 -1.00
CA LEU A 571 -32.73 -14.02 -1.10
C LEU A 571 -32.59 -12.94 -2.16
N VAL A 572 -31.97 -11.82 -1.79
CA VAL A 572 -31.75 -10.66 -2.68
C VAL A 572 -30.26 -10.45 -2.83
N ARG A 573 -29.82 -10.23 -4.05
CA ARG A 573 -28.46 -9.85 -4.40
C ARG A 573 -28.48 -8.54 -5.17
N VAL A 574 -27.66 -7.60 -4.74
CA VAL A 574 -27.42 -6.32 -5.41
C VAL A 574 -25.96 -6.26 -5.83
N GLU A 575 -25.72 -5.95 -7.08
CA GLU A 575 -24.40 -5.69 -7.63
C GLU A 575 -24.34 -4.23 -8.10
N HIS A 576 -23.31 -3.50 -7.70
CA HIS A 576 -23.00 -2.18 -8.19
C HIS A 576 -21.76 -2.25 -9.10
N HIS A 577 -21.97 -1.99 -10.37
CA HIS A 577 -20.93 -2.02 -11.40
C HIS A 577 -20.45 -0.60 -11.70
N TRP A 578 -19.14 -0.39 -11.64
CA TRP A 578 -18.46 0.88 -11.88
C TRP A 578 -17.92 0.95 -13.33
N ALA A 579 -18.80 0.69 -14.26
CA ALA A 579 -18.54 0.78 -15.71
C ALA A 579 -19.83 1.19 -16.42
N ALA A 580 -19.73 1.70 -17.65
CA ALA A 580 -20.90 2.11 -18.41
C ALA A 580 -21.86 0.93 -18.68
N PRO A 581 -23.18 1.12 -18.51
CA PRO A 581 -24.17 0.12 -18.92
C PRO A 581 -24.18 -0.06 -20.44
N ASP A 582 -24.70 -1.20 -20.92
CA ASP A 582 -24.91 -1.40 -22.34
C ASP A 582 -25.99 -0.45 -22.88
N GLN A 583 -25.69 0.17 -24.01
CA GLN A 583 -26.68 0.95 -24.73
C GLN A 583 -27.78 0.01 -25.26
N GLY A 584 -28.93 0.03 -24.63
CA GLY A 584 -30.12 -0.70 -25.12
C GLY A 584 -30.65 -0.14 -26.42
N PRO A 585 -31.54 -0.87 -27.12
CA PRO A 585 -32.29 -0.31 -28.23
C PRO A 585 -32.99 0.94 -27.73
N SER A 586 -32.84 2.05 -28.43
CA SER A 586 -33.29 3.40 -28.07
C SER A 586 -34.66 3.39 -27.41
N ALA A 587 -34.68 3.50 -26.08
CA ALA A 587 -35.91 3.71 -25.36
C ALA A 587 -36.41 5.14 -25.73
N GLN A 588 -37.63 5.24 -26.14
CA GLN A 588 -38.26 6.47 -26.67
C GLN A 588 -38.22 7.64 -25.67
N TYR A 589 -37.66 7.44 -24.46
CA TYR A 589 -37.70 8.40 -23.35
C TYR A 589 -36.37 8.47 -22.54
N VAL A 590 -35.30 7.84 -23.01
CA VAL A 590 -33.99 7.90 -22.34
C VAL A 590 -33.07 8.81 -23.13
N GLU A 591 -32.73 9.97 -22.59
CA GLU A 591 -31.85 10.94 -23.24
C GLU A 591 -30.38 10.58 -23.08
N SER A 592 -29.99 10.07 -21.92
CA SER A 592 -28.63 9.60 -21.63
C SER A 592 -28.66 8.48 -20.57
N LEU A 593 -27.64 7.63 -20.58
CA LEU A 593 -27.34 6.68 -19.52
C LEU A 593 -26.08 7.13 -18.79
N SER A 594 -25.90 6.71 -17.54
CA SER A 594 -24.63 6.89 -16.85
C SER A 594 -23.50 6.31 -17.70
N ASP A 595 -22.38 7.00 -17.79
CA ASP A 595 -21.16 6.50 -18.41
C ASP A 595 -20.18 5.92 -17.41
N THR A 596 -20.56 5.91 -16.12
CA THR A 596 -19.70 5.54 -15.00
C THR A 596 -20.14 4.28 -14.27
N HIS A 597 -21.45 4.04 -14.05
CA HIS A 597 -21.93 2.94 -13.22
C HIS A 597 -23.39 2.52 -13.49
N PHE A 598 -23.74 1.34 -13.02
CA PHE A 598 -25.12 0.79 -13.01
C PHE A 598 -25.26 -0.31 -11.95
N TRP A 599 -26.51 -0.64 -11.61
CA TRP A 599 -26.83 -1.70 -10.67
C TRP A 599 -27.51 -2.89 -11.35
N VAL A 600 -27.28 -4.08 -10.78
CA VAL A 600 -28.01 -5.30 -11.09
C VAL A 600 -28.65 -5.80 -9.79
N VAL A 601 -29.97 -5.99 -9.80
CA VAL A 601 -30.72 -6.49 -8.64
C VAL A 601 -31.36 -7.82 -9.03
N ASP A 602 -31.02 -8.86 -8.29
CA ASP A 602 -31.55 -10.21 -8.41
C ASP A 602 -32.23 -10.64 -7.13
N GLY A 603 -33.30 -11.43 -7.25
CA GLY A 603 -34.00 -11.96 -6.08
C GLY A 603 -34.73 -13.26 -6.39
N THR A 604 -34.91 -14.06 -5.37
CA THR A 604 -35.64 -15.34 -5.47
C THR A 604 -36.72 -15.39 -4.43
N TRP A 605 -37.87 -15.95 -4.82
CA TRP A 605 -39.00 -16.28 -3.95
C TRP A 605 -39.60 -17.60 -4.41
N GLU A 606 -40.38 -18.27 -3.54
CA GLU A 606 -40.96 -19.58 -3.84
C GLU A 606 -41.98 -19.48 -4.99
N GLU A 607 -41.84 -20.34 -6.00
CA GLU A 607 -42.79 -20.43 -7.11
C GLU A 607 -44.15 -20.90 -6.57
N GLY A 608 -45.18 -20.09 -6.77
CA GLY A 608 -46.56 -20.43 -6.39
C GLY A 608 -47.19 -19.51 -5.34
N SER A 609 -46.43 -18.54 -4.82
CA SER A 609 -47.04 -17.48 -4.03
C SER A 609 -47.95 -16.61 -4.90
N ASP A 610 -49.18 -16.36 -4.47
CA ASP A 610 -50.15 -15.52 -5.18
C ASP A 610 -49.76 -14.02 -5.20
N SER A 611 -48.66 -13.65 -4.52
CA SER A 611 -48.14 -12.28 -4.45
C SER A 611 -46.60 -12.27 -4.55
N ALA A 612 -46.04 -11.42 -5.41
CA ALA A 612 -44.63 -11.13 -5.41
C ALA A 612 -44.26 -10.26 -4.19
N PRO A 613 -43.02 -10.37 -3.65
CA PRO A 613 -42.58 -9.48 -2.60
C PRO A 613 -42.54 -8.02 -3.13
N LEU A 614 -42.86 -7.07 -2.25
CA LEU A 614 -42.78 -5.65 -2.56
C LEU A 614 -41.53 -5.06 -1.93
N LEU A 615 -40.52 -4.79 -2.77
CA LEU A 615 -39.27 -4.17 -2.37
C LEU A 615 -39.29 -2.65 -2.67
N ASP A 616 -38.95 -1.83 -1.69
CA ASP A 616 -38.62 -0.42 -1.87
C ASP A 616 -37.08 -0.30 -1.98
N ALA A 617 -36.58 0.22 -3.10
CA ALA A 617 -35.17 0.44 -3.33
C ALA A 617 -34.90 1.92 -3.58
N ARG A 618 -33.88 2.46 -2.90
CA ARG A 618 -33.39 3.82 -3.09
C ARG A 618 -31.92 3.80 -3.37
N LEU A 619 -31.55 4.32 -4.52
CA LEU A 619 -30.17 4.50 -4.92
C LEU A 619 -29.60 5.76 -4.28
N ASN A 620 -28.39 5.65 -3.79
CA ASN A 620 -27.60 6.80 -3.45
C ASN A 620 -26.88 7.24 -4.73
N TYR A 621 -27.05 8.47 -5.13
CA TYR A 621 -26.30 9.04 -6.24
C TYR A 621 -25.29 10.06 -5.70
N ILE A 622 -24.19 10.19 -6.39
CA ILE A 622 -23.08 11.09 -6.05
C ILE A 622 -23.15 12.29 -7.00
N GLY A 623 -23.88 13.33 -6.61
CA GLY A 623 -24.13 14.49 -7.50
C GLY A 623 -23.72 15.83 -6.95
N ASN A 624 -23.28 15.91 -5.69
CA ASN A 624 -23.02 17.18 -4.98
C ASN A 624 -21.69 17.21 -4.24
N ASP A 625 -20.83 16.25 -4.48
CA ASP A 625 -19.50 16.23 -3.90
C ASP A 625 -18.43 16.44 -4.98
N ASP A 626 -17.18 16.46 -4.54
CA ASP A 626 -16.02 16.66 -5.41
C ASP A 626 -15.80 15.51 -6.42
N THR A 627 -16.61 14.43 -6.34
CA THR A 627 -16.45 13.27 -7.23
C THR A 627 -17.15 13.44 -8.57
N ASP A 628 -18.19 14.26 -8.63
CA ASP A 628 -18.98 14.57 -9.86
C ASP A 628 -19.38 13.33 -10.69
N LEU A 629 -19.47 12.14 -10.04
CA LEU A 629 -19.67 10.85 -10.73
C LEU A 629 -20.94 10.81 -11.58
N ASP A 630 -21.97 11.50 -11.12
CA ASP A 630 -23.26 11.58 -11.79
C ASP A 630 -23.55 12.97 -12.40
N ALA A 631 -22.60 13.89 -12.38
CA ALA A 631 -22.77 15.25 -12.87
C ALA A 631 -23.26 15.32 -14.33
N GLY A 632 -22.83 14.35 -15.15
CA GLY A 632 -23.26 14.23 -16.55
C GLY A 632 -24.75 13.84 -16.73
N LEU A 633 -25.41 13.35 -15.68
CA LEU A 633 -26.84 12.97 -15.69
C LEU A 633 -27.75 14.13 -15.33
N TYR A 634 -27.21 15.18 -14.72
CA TYR A 634 -27.96 16.36 -14.31
C TYR A 634 -27.64 17.52 -15.26
N GLY A 635 -28.66 18.13 -15.82
CA GLY A 635 -28.52 19.46 -16.39
C GLY A 635 -28.33 20.49 -15.25
N ASP A 636 -28.41 21.80 -15.58
CA ASP A 636 -28.25 22.91 -14.63
C ASP A 636 -29.26 22.91 -13.43
N THR A 637 -30.07 21.86 -13.26
CA THR A 637 -31.06 21.72 -12.17
C THR A 637 -31.17 20.28 -11.71
N GLU A 638 -31.01 20.04 -10.41
CA GLU A 638 -31.06 18.73 -9.71
C GLU A 638 -32.40 17.94 -9.86
N GLU A 639 -33.38 18.44 -10.57
CA GLU A 639 -34.75 17.90 -10.60
C GLU A 639 -35.03 16.93 -11.77
N GLY A 640 -34.04 16.37 -12.43
CA GLY A 640 -34.25 15.69 -13.70
C GLY A 640 -33.69 14.29 -13.91
N ALA A 641 -33.09 13.67 -12.92
CA ALA A 641 -32.60 12.30 -13.10
C ALA A 641 -33.75 11.28 -13.10
N PHE A 642 -33.81 10.47 -14.12
CA PHE A 642 -34.76 9.38 -14.23
C PHE A 642 -34.04 8.06 -14.12
N LEU A 643 -34.55 7.19 -13.23
CA LEU A 643 -34.12 5.82 -13.15
C LEU A 643 -34.63 5.05 -14.37
N ALA A 644 -33.73 4.60 -15.24
CA ALA A 644 -34.07 3.71 -16.33
C ALA A 644 -33.82 2.26 -15.87
N TRP A 645 -34.85 1.42 -15.88
CA TRP A 645 -34.72 0.01 -15.61
C TRP A 645 -35.14 -0.85 -16.79
N ARG A 646 -34.52 -2.00 -16.97
CA ARG A 646 -34.97 -3.02 -17.93
C ARG A 646 -34.97 -4.40 -17.27
N PRO A 647 -36.04 -5.20 -17.45
CA PRO A 647 -36.00 -6.58 -17.02
C PRO A 647 -35.01 -7.38 -17.89
N ARG A 648 -34.16 -8.19 -17.29
CA ARG A 648 -33.48 -9.27 -18.02
C ARG A 648 -34.50 -10.29 -18.45
N ALA A 649 -34.23 -10.98 -19.58
CA ALA A 649 -35.12 -12.04 -20.13
C ALA A 649 -35.25 -13.27 -19.21
N LEU A 650 -34.59 -13.27 -18.06
CA LEU A 650 -34.50 -14.35 -17.07
C LEU A 650 -34.70 -13.86 -15.61
N SER A 651 -35.70 -13.02 -15.36
CA SER A 651 -36.06 -12.51 -14.03
C SER A 651 -35.03 -11.56 -13.34
N LEU A 652 -34.08 -10.99 -14.06
CA LEU A 652 -33.14 -10.02 -13.54
C LEU A 652 -33.60 -8.59 -13.86
N ILE A 653 -33.57 -7.69 -12.87
CA ILE A 653 -33.87 -6.27 -13.06
C ILE A 653 -32.56 -5.50 -13.17
N HIS A 654 -32.30 -4.90 -14.33
CA HIS A 654 -31.24 -3.89 -14.49
C HIS A 654 -31.86 -2.53 -14.19
N ILE A 655 -31.27 -1.79 -13.28
CA ILE A 655 -31.67 -0.43 -12.93
C ILE A 655 -30.57 0.52 -13.41
#